data_ffb73d82c0151fabdb9c963ade487c9d
#
_entry.id   ffb73d82c0151fabdb9c963ade487c9d
#
_cell.length_a   1.000
_cell.length_b   1.000
_cell.length_c   1.000
_cell.angle_alpha   90.00
_cell.angle_beta   90.00
_cell.angle_gamma   90.00
#
_symmetry.space_group_name_H-M   'P 1'
#
loop_
_entity.id
_entity.type
_entity.pdbx_description
1 polymer ?
#
loop_
_entity_poly.entity_id
_entity_poly.type
_entity_poly.pdbx_seq_one_letter_code
_entity_poly.pdbx_strand_id
1 'polypeptide(L)'
;MARNCLRINHEGDSIQLFWQRGQSNPRHAPSVTFTHPFDKQALADLRWYLEEYLRFPYGIAPDNAAKIEQKFQDWGEQLFELVFRSSEKAREFFQTATFDGLRECELVITSDSPEVLNLPWELLYSPSDRQFLAPSLAGMSRSLSDYAVRAEMSNLPQDKLNILLVIARPYGEKDIALKTIARPLLESVSHIRQKVNIKVLRPPSFEQFERELNAHPGFYHIVHFDGHGDFDPNSVGFQHTLGAAGQGVLVFEADDGSPQIIPAAQIAQNLADCRVPIFVLNACKSAQEGEEKFSSVATRLVSLGAKGVVAMAYSVYAEAAKHFMGRLYGELAAGATVDSAVAAGRREILNKRLRPSPNGDKPLQDWLVPVLYQQESYTPFIPASDTDVLDIDDFLEPTVSNLVGFPQEGRYGFIGRDYDILRLERAFRQNNIVLLQGMAGVGKTELACGLARWLEETQGRTGKIFFMSFEQGATLSNVVNQVGREVWGDKFSQYRAEQQQQAILKYLKTQSSLLIWDNFEPVAGFPAGNEPLLNGSERDNLQRFLKDLRGGKSWVLITSRREESWLDCGYRLLELRGLREQDVEELAAKILETVGVDRKNLPSEYLELLKLLGGHPFSLRVVLPHLKTQQPKQLIESLRQGLDTLDGTPDKVREKSLAVSLDYSFAKLSERARRHLPFLALFSEQVDAGWLHAFSSNPDDEDGQAYQAVFGENLQKADWLRLLNEAAAAGILEHLGETIYKIHPALPWYLRQRLSEQHAAQEVSELEKKLLVFYAVLADNYRKELISNAEMASFVLRVEEPNLLQNLRLAEQQQSWAEAQVILQALGEVHKRIGRKPEF
;
A
#
# COMPACT_ATOMS: atom_id res chain seq x y z
N MET A 1 -20.82 -26.01 25.82
CA MET A 1 -22.27 -26.25 26.03
C MET A 1 -22.95 -26.39 24.69
N ALA A 2 -24.06 -27.14 24.57
CA ALA A 2 -24.79 -27.23 23.31
C ALA A 2 -25.45 -25.89 23.00
N ARG A 3 -25.06 -25.25 21.89
CA ARG A 3 -25.60 -23.93 21.46
C ARG A 3 -27.07 -24.08 21.02
N ASN A 4 -27.82 -23.01 21.17
CA ASN A 4 -29.14 -22.86 20.58
C ASN A 4 -29.02 -22.42 19.13
N CYS A 5 -29.78 -22.98 18.22
CA CYS A 5 -29.88 -22.60 16.83
C CYS A 5 -31.33 -22.21 16.49
N LEU A 6 -31.49 -20.99 15.98
CA LEU A 6 -32.72 -20.53 15.33
C LEU A 6 -32.53 -20.61 13.83
N ARG A 7 -33.49 -21.19 13.11
CA ARG A 7 -33.43 -21.29 11.64
C ARG A 7 -34.71 -20.73 11.05
N ILE A 8 -34.54 -19.79 10.14
CA ILE A 8 -35.61 -19.22 9.31
C ILE A 8 -35.62 -19.97 7.98
N ASN A 9 -36.61 -20.82 7.75
CA ASN A 9 -36.79 -21.46 6.45
C ASN A 9 -37.75 -20.65 5.61
N HIS A 10 -37.34 -20.30 4.41
CA HIS A 10 -38.17 -19.62 3.42
C HIS A 10 -38.52 -20.57 2.27
N GLU A 11 -39.81 -20.70 1.97
CA GLU A 11 -40.36 -21.48 0.86
C GLU A 11 -41.51 -20.69 0.21
N GLY A 12 -41.38 -20.42 -1.11
CA GLY A 12 -42.35 -19.61 -1.85
C GLY A 12 -42.54 -18.23 -1.24
N ASP A 13 -43.77 -17.90 -0.80
CA ASP A 13 -44.11 -16.62 -0.17
C ASP A 13 -44.18 -16.70 1.36
N SER A 14 -43.61 -17.75 1.98
CA SER A 14 -43.75 -17.97 3.41
C SER A 14 -42.43 -18.26 4.10
N ILE A 15 -42.38 -17.95 5.41
CA ILE A 15 -41.27 -18.32 6.28
C ILE A 15 -41.79 -19.20 7.45
N GLN A 16 -40.90 -20.05 7.93
CA GLN A 16 -41.15 -20.86 9.13
C GLN A 16 -39.92 -20.80 10.04
N LEU A 17 -40.12 -20.50 11.33
CA LEU A 17 -39.06 -20.49 12.32
C LEU A 17 -38.89 -21.87 12.97
N PHE A 18 -37.67 -22.35 13.02
CA PHE A 18 -37.27 -23.57 13.74
C PHE A 18 -36.35 -23.20 14.89
N TRP A 19 -36.44 -23.97 15.94
CA TRP A 19 -35.53 -23.94 17.09
C TRP A 19 -34.97 -25.32 17.39
N GLN A 20 -33.67 -25.38 17.63
CA GLN A 20 -32.93 -26.58 17.97
C GLN A 20 -31.88 -26.27 19.04
N ARG A 21 -31.66 -27.15 19.98
CA ARG A 21 -30.56 -27.08 20.96
C ARG A 21 -29.62 -28.28 20.77
N GLY A 22 -28.40 -28.01 20.34
CA GLY A 22 -27.41 -29.04 20.05
C GLY A 22 -27.93 -30.08 19.04
N GLN A 23 -27.88 -31.35 19.39
CA GLN A 23 -28.34 -32.48 18.55
C GLN A 23 -29.82 -32.87 18.79
N SER A 24 -30.63 -32.02 19.46
CA SER A 24 -32.04 -32.31 19.66
C SER A 24 -32.82 -32.21 18.33
N ASN A 25 -33.99 -32.87 18.26
CA ASN A 25 -34.87 -32.70 17.09
C ASN A 25 -35.34 -31.25 16.99
N PRO A 26 -35.29 -30.63 15.79
CA PRO A 26 -35.77 -29.28 15.58
C PRO A 26 -37.29 -29.18 15.84
N ARG A 27 -37.69 -28.11 16.52
CA ARG A 27 -39.09 -27.74 16.74
C ARG A 27 -39.41 -26.58 15.82
N HIS A 28 -40.64 -26.52 15.32
CA HIS A 28 -41.06 -25.48 14.38
C HIS A 28 -42.25 -24.67 14.89
N ALA A 29 -42.28 -23.39 14.51
CA ALA A 29 -43.44 -22.52 14.65
C ALA A 29 -44.38 -22.66 13.40
N PRO A 30 -45.63 -22.16 13.47
CA PRO A 30 -46.45 -22.09 12.26
C PRO A 30 -45.76 -21.30 11.13
N SER A 31 -46.02 -21.74 9.88
CA SER A 31 -45.59 -20.98 8.71
C SER A 31 -46.44 -19.71 8.58
N VAL A 32 -45.81 -18.58 8.17
CA VAL A 32 -46.45 -17.28 7.99
C VAL A 32 -46.04 -16.66 6.65
N THR A 33 -46.92 -15.87 6.08
CA THR A 33 -46.60 -15.12 4.86
C THR A 33 -45.49 -14.13 5.14
N PHE A 34 -44.51 -14.06 4.23
CA PHE A 34 -43.34 -13.20 4.37
C PHE A 34 -43.35 -12.09 3.30
N THR A 35 -43.46 -10.85 3.78
CA THR A 35 -43.29 -9.66 2.95
C THR A 35 -42.27 -8.75 3.63
N HIS A 36 -41.07 -8.70 3.08
CA HIS A 36 -39.96 -7.94 3.69
C HIS A 36 -40.16 -6.42 3.54
N PRO A 37 -39.56 -5.60 4.45
CA PRO A 37 -39.73 -4.14 4.50
C PRO A 37 -38.86 -3.37 3.49
N PHE A 38 -38.03 -4.04 2.71
CA PHE A 38 -37.08 -3.39 1.81
C PHE A 38 -37.69 -3.23 0.41
N ASP A 39 -38.13 -2.03 0.10
CA ASP A 39 -38.47 -1.66 -1.28
C ASP A 39 -37.21 -1.25 -2.06
N LYS A 40 -37.36 -0.94 -3.34
CA LYS A 40 -36.24 -0.51 -4.19
C LYS A 40 -35.56 0.75 -3.70
N GLN A 41 -36.30 1.68 -3.09
CA GLN A 41 -35.73 2.91 -2.53
C GLN A 41 -34.92 2.62 -1.26
N ALA A 42 -35.40 1.75 -0.38
CA ALA A 42 -34.68 1.34 0.82
C ALA A 42 -33.32 0.71 0.49
N LEU A 43 -33.29 -0.18 -0.52
CA LEU A 43 -32.03 -0.79 -0.99
C LEU A 43 -31.09 0.23 -1.66
N ALA A 44 -31.65 1.19 -2.43
CA ALA A 44 -30.86 2.28 -3.02
C ALA A 44 -30.28 3.23 -1.94
N ASP A 45 -31.08 3.60 -0.93
CA ASP A 45 -30.64 4.41 0.21
C ASP A 45 -29.49 3.71 0.97
N LEU A 46 -29.63 2.41 1.23
CA LEU A 46 -28.60 1.61 1.90
C LEU A 46 -27.31 1.55 1.09
N ARG A 47 -27.40 1.34 -0.23
CA ARG A 47 -26.25 1.34 -1.13
C ARG A 47 -25.54 2.69 -1.13
N TRP A 48 -26.29 3.79 -1.32
CA TRP A 48 -25.73 5.13 -1.29
C TRP A 48 -25.00 5.42 0.02
N TYR A 49 -25.59 5.02 1.16
CA TYR A 49 -25.01 5.22 2.47
C TYR A 49 -23.68 4.46 2.64
N LEU A 50 -23.61 3.19 2.21
CA LEU A 50 -22.44 2.34 2.39
C LEU A 50 -21.32 2.59 1.38
N GLU A 51 -21.64 2.99 0.13
CA GLU A 51 -20.66 3.03 -0.95
C GLU A 51 -20.32 4.46 -1.42
N GLU A 52 -21.21 5.45 -1.24
CA GLU A 52 -21.06 6.78 -1.84
C GLU A 52 -20.97 7.93 -0.82
N TYR A 53 -21.69 7.85 0.29
CA TYR A 53 -21.79 8.94 1.26
C TYR A 53 -20.43 9.54 1.65
N LEU A 54 -19.45 8.72 2.02
CA LEU A 54 -18.16 9.21 2.50
C LEU A 54 -17.24 9.74 1.41
N ARG A 55 -17.58 9.58 0.13
CA ARG A 55 -16.84 10.19 -0.98
C ARG A 55 -17.06 11.69 -1.06
N PHE A 56 -18.27 12.15 -0.68
CA PHE A 56 -18.63 13.57 -0.64
C PHE A 56 -19.50 13.90 0.57
N PRO A 57 -18.94 13.92 1.80
CA PRO A 57 -19.69 14.11 3.03
C PRO A 57 -19.91 15.60 3.36
N TYR A 58 -20.40 16.37 2.38
CA TYR A 58 -20.66 17.81 2.48
C TYR A 58 -22.13 18.15 2.21
N GLY A 59 -22.52 19.37 2.61
CA GLY A 59 -23.86 19.88 2.36
C GLY A 59 -24.93 19.07 3.10
N ILE A 60 -25.92 18.55 2.37
CA ILE A 60 -27.04 17.77 2.93
C ILE A 60 -26.71 16.26 3.12
N ALA A 61 -25.54 15.80 2.64
CA ALA A 61 -25.20 14.39 2.68
C ALA A 61 -25.13 13.81 4.11
N PRO A 62 -24.54 14.50 5.12
CA PRO A 62 -24.55 14.04 6.51
C PRO A 62 -25.95 13.87 7.09
N ASP A 63 -26.89 14.80 6.79
CA ASP A 63 -28.28 14.74 7.27
C ASP A 63 -29.02 13.56 6.63
N ASN A 64 -28.78 13.30 5.36
CA ASN A 64 -29.36 12.14 4.67
C ASN A 64 -28.80 10.83 5.24
N ALA A 65 -27.49 10.75 5.48
CA ALA A 65 -26.86 9.59 6.10
C ALA A 65 -27.46 9.30 7.49
N ALA A 66 -27.62 10.33 8.34
CA ALA A 66 -28.25 10.19 9.64
C ALA A 66 -29.70 9.70 9.57
N LYS A 67 -30.48 10.16 8.58
CA LYS A 67 -31.86 9.67 8.34
C LYS A 67 -31.87 8.19 7.93
N ILE A 68 -30.90 7.76 7.11
CA ILE A 68 -30.77 6.36 6.70
C ILE A 68 -30.37 5.48 7.88
N GLU A 69 -29.45 5.93 8.73
CA GLU A 69 -29.09 5.21 9.96
C GLU A 69 -30.28 5.00 10.92
N GLN A 70 -31.17 5.99 11.02
CA GLN A 70 -32.40 5.83 11.80
C GLN A 70 -33.31 4.76 11.20
N LYS A 71 -33.43 4.69 9.87
CA LYS A 71 -34.21 3.65 9.19
C LYS A 71 -33.64 2.24 9.41
N PHE A 72 -32.37 2.07 9.73
CA PHE A 72 -31.79 0.74 10.02
C PHE A 72 -32.50 0.05 11.17
N GLN A 73 -32.76 0.80 12.24
CA GLN A 73 -33.50 0.26 13.37
C GLN A 73 -34.95 -0.04 12.97
N ASP A 74 -35.63 0.85 12.28
CA ASP A 74 -37.03 0.68 11.87
C ASP A 74 -37.20 -0.55 10.95
N TRP A 75 -36.33 -0.71 9.95
CA TRP A 75 -36.31 -1.90 9.08
C TRP A 75 -35.99 -3.17 9.86
N GLY A 76 -35.05 -3.08 10.81
CA GLY A 76 -34.64 -4.19 11.65
C GLY A 76 -35.75 -4.64 12.60
N GLU A 77 -36.49 -3.71 13.20
CA GLU A 77 -37.66 -4.02 14.04
C GLU A 77 -38.79 -4.65 13.22
N GLN A 78 -39.08 -4.13 12.02
CA GLN A 78 -40.08 -4.73 11.12
C GLN A 78 -39.72 -6.18 10.75
N LEU A 79 -38.46 -6.45 10.40
CA LEU A 79 -37.99 -7.81 10.15
C LEU A 79 -38.13 -8.69 11.42
N PHE A 80 -37.80 -8.16 12.56
CA PHE A 80 -37.92 -8.90 13.84
C PHE A 80 -39.36 -9.26 14.13
N GLU A 81 -40.31 -8.34 13.96
CA GLU A 81 -41.73 -8.58 14.13
C GLU A 81 -42.24 -9.69 13.17
N LEU A 82 -41.86 -9.62 11.90
CA LEU A 82 -42.23 -10.59 10.88
C LEU A 82 -41.71 -12.02 11.19
N VAL A 83 -40.52 -12.12 11.78
CA VAL A 83 -39.88 -13.41 12.04
C VAL A 83 -40.20 -13.93 13.45
N PHE A 84 -39.88 -13.16 14.47
CA PHE A 84 -39.85 -13.63 15.86
C PHE A 84 -41.15 -13.31 16.66
N ARG A 85 -41.99 -12.42 16.12
CA ARG A 85 -43.27 -12.11 16.70
C ARG A 85 -44.48 -12.46 15.82
N SER A 86 -44.21 -13.17 14.71
CA SER A 86 -45.22 -13.66 13.77
C SER A 86 -46.29 -14.59 14.41
N SER A 87 -45.91 -15.28 15.49
CA SER A 87 -46.75 -16.17 16.26
C SER A 87 -46.30 -16.26 17.72
N GLU A 88 -47.18 -16.73 18.60
CA GLU A 88 -46.84 -16.96 20.00
C GLU A 88 -45.69 -17.98 20.13
N LYS A 89 -45.71 -19.01 19.28
CA LYS A 89 -44.65 -20.02 19.23
C LYS A 89 -43.30 -19.47 18.75
N ALA A 90 -43.30 -18.61 17.77
CA ALA A 90 -42.07 -17.94 17.29
C ALA A 90 -41.44 -17.07 18.39
N ARG A 91 -42.28 -16.36 19.15
CA ARG A 91 -41.83 -15.57 20.31
C ARG A 91 -41.22 -16.45 21.41
N GLU A 92 -41.91 -17.58 21.77
CA GLU A 92 -41.40 -18.57 22.74
C GLU A 92 -40.02 -19.11 22.31
N PHE A 93 -39.85 -19.42 21.02
CA PHE A 93 -38.60 -19.97 20.53
C PHE A 93 -37.44 -18.95 20.60
N PHE A 94 -37.70 -17.69 20.23
CA PHE A 94 -36.69 -16.65 20.37
C PHE A 94 -36.27 -16.45 21.81
N GLN A 95 -37.27 -16.34 22.75
CA GLN A 95 -36.99 -16.16 24.16
C GLN A 95 -36.24 -17.36 24.76
N THR A 96 -36.61 -18.58 24.39
CA THR A 96 -35.92 -19.80 24.86
C THR A 96 -34.50 -19.89 24.32
N ALA A 97 -34.31 -19.60 23.02
CA ALA A 97 -32.99 -19.69 22.38
C ALA A 97 -32.02 -18.65 22.93
N THR A 98 -32.51 -17.50 23.31
CA THR A 98 -31.69 -16.37 23.80
C THR A 98 -31.67 -16.24 25.33
N PHE A 99 -32.29 -17.19 26.06
CA PHE A 99 -32.39 -17.14 27.53
C PHE A 99 -31.01 -17.07 28.20
N ASP A 100 -30.04 -17.83 27.71
CA ASP A 100 -28.66 -17.85 28.23
C ASP A 100 -27.80 -16.69 27.66
N GLY A 101 -28.41 -15.80 26.90
CA GLY A 101 -27.78 -14.67 26.23
C GLY A 101 -27.67 -14.85 24.72
N LEU A 102 -27.66 -13.76 23.99
CA LEU A 102 -27.55 -13.78 22.49
C LEU A 102 -26.30 -14.49 21.98
N ARG A 103 -25.19 -14.42 22.70
CA ARG A 103 -23.93 -15.07 22.34
C ARG A 103 -23.94 -16.61 22.40
N GLU A 104 -24.98 -17.19 22.97
CA GLU A 104 -25.20 -18.64 23.02
C GLU A 104 -26.19 -19.12 21.94
N CYS A 105 -26.64 -18.21 21.06
CA CYS A 105 -27.60 -18.49 20.02
C CYS A 105 -27.01 -18.21 18.63
N GLU A 106 -27.20 -19.13 17.70
CA GLU A 106 -26.90 -19.00 16.27
C GLU A 106 -28.19 -18.76 15.48
N LEU A 107 -28.11 -18.01 14.39
CA LEU A 107 -29.21 -17.75 13.46
C LEU A 107 -28.83 -18.19 12.05
N VAL A 108 -29.65 -19.06 11.47
CA VAL A 108 -29.46 -19.52 10.08
C VAL A 108 -30.68 -19.13 9.26
N ILE A 109 -30.44 -18.48 8.11
CA ILE A 109 -31.46 -18.13 7.11
C ILE A 109 -31.34 -19.12 5.96
N THR A 110 -32.35 -19.96 5.74
CA THR A 110 -32.38 -20.98 4.70
C THR A 110 -33.36 -20.57 3.60
N SER A 111 -32.91 -20.51 2.35
CA SER A 111 -33.75 -20.22 1.19
C SER A 111 -33.06 -20.67 -0.09
N ASP A 112 -33.83 -21.04 -1.10
CA ASP A 112 -33.34 -21.26 -2.46
C ASP A 112 -33.57 -20.04 -3.36
N SER A 113 -34.21 -18.97 -2.84
CA SER A 113 -34.37 -17.70 -3.53
C SER A 113 -33.15 -16.79 -3.32
N PRO A 114 -32.40 -16.46 -4.39
CA PRO A 114 -31.31 -15.49 -4.31
C PRO A 114 -31.76 -14.12 -3.80
N GLU A 115 -32.97 -13.67 -4.16
CA GLU A 115 -33.53 -12.40 -3.71
C GLU A 115 -33.65 -12.36 -2.18
N VAL A 116 -34.18 -13.43 -1.57
CA VAL A 116 -34.34 -13.53 -0.11
C VAL A 116 -32.99 -13.66 0.59
N LEU A 117 -32.05 -14.42 0.02
CA LEU A 117 -30.70 -14.54 0.58
C LEU A 117 -29.91 -13.22 0.48
N ASN A 118 -30.24 -12.33 -0.47
CA ASN A 118 -29.61 -11.01 -0.64
C ASN A 118 -30.19 -9.92 0.26
N LEU A 119 -31.30 -10.16 0.93
CA LEU A 119 -31.85 -9.18 1.88
C LEU A 119 -30.81 -8.87 2.98
N PRO A 120 -30.76 -7.63 3.48
CA PRO A 120 -29.87 -7.25 4.55
C PRO A 120 -30.34 -7.76 5.92
N TRP A 121 -30.35 -9.09 6.07
CA TRP A 121 -30.74 -9.79 7.31
C TRP A 121 -29.94 -9.37 8.52
N GLU A 122 -28.75 -8.86 8.30
CA GLU A 122 -27.88 -8.31 9.34
C GLU A 122 -28.54 -7.15 10.09
N LEU A 123 -29.51 -6.46 9.49
CA LEU A 123 -30.29 -5.40 10.13
C LEU A 123 -31.33 -5.89 11.14
N LEU A 124 -31.56 -7.22 11.29
CA LEU A 124 -32.47 -7.72 12.34
C LEU A 124 -32.15 -7.08 13.70
N TYR A 125 -33.12 -6.36 14.25
CA TYR A 125 -32.99 -5.62 15.51
C TYR A 125 -33.97 -6.14 16.55
N SER A 126 -33.47 -6.50 17.73
CA SER A 126 -34.31 -6.89 18.87
C SER A 126 -34.75 -5.67 19.68
N PRO A 127 -36.04 -5.33 19.70
CA PRO A 127 -36.53 -4.21 20.51
C PRO A 127 -36.38 -4.44 22.02
N SER A 128 -36.46 -5.71 22.48
CA SER A 128 -36.26 -6.07 23.86
C SER A 128 -34.83 -5.89 24.34
N ASP A 129 -33.87 -6.29 23.52
CA ASP A 129 -32.44 -6.21 23.83
C ASP A 129 -31.80 -4.88 23.37
N ARG A 130 -32.50 -4.10 22.58
CA ARG A 130 -32.10 -2.81 22.00
C ARG A 130 -30.79 -2.91 21.21
N GLN A 131 -30.62 -3.98 20.41
CA GLN A 131 -29.41 -4.19 19.64
C GLN A 131 -29.67 -4.99 18.37
N PHE A 132 -28.81 -4.82 17.38
CA PHE A 132 -28.79 -5.63 16.17
C PHE A 132 -28.32 -7.05 16.49
N LEU A 133 -28.99 -8.04 15.90
CA LEU A 133 -28.70 -9.45 16.20
C LEU A 133 -27.39 -9.93 15.57
N ALA A 134 -27.08 -9.53 14.35
CA ALA A 134 -25.91 -10.06 13.62
C ALA A 134 -24.56 -9.88 14.33
N PRO A 135 -24.23 -8.72 14.95
CA PRO A 135 -23.02 -8.58 15.76
C PRO A 135 -23.15 -9.19 17.16
N SER A 136 -24.39 -9.47 17.63
CA SER A 136 -24.65 -9.86 19.02
C SER A 136 -24.77 -11.35 19.23
N LEU A 137 -25.19 -12.09 18.21
CA LEU A 137 -25.31 -13.54 18.22
C LEU A 137 -23.94 -14.25 18.21
N ALA A 138 -23.94 -15.55 18.52
CA ALA A 138 -22.78 -16.41 18.35
C ALA A 138 -22.34 -16.49 16.89
N GLY A 139 -23.30 -16.54 15.98
CA GLY A 139 -23.09 -16.54 14.53
C GLY A 139 -24.40 -16.26 13.79
N MET A 140 -24.27 -15.77 12.57
CA MET A 140 -25.38 -15.57 11.64
C MET A 140 -24.94 -15.94 10.24
N SER A 141 -25.67 -16.86 9.59
CA SER A 141 -25.32 -17.40 8.27
C SER A 141 -26.54 -17.59 7.39
N ARG A 142 -26.26 -17.65 6.07
CA ARG A 142 -27.20 -18.02 5.01
C ARG A 142 -26.93 -19.44 4.56
N SER A 143 -27.99 -20.20 4.30
CA SER A 143 -27.93 -21.62 3.93
C SER A 143 -28.85 -21.89 2.73
N LEU A 144 -28.58 -22.95 1.98
CA LEU A 144 -29.45 -23.47 0.92
C LEU A 144 -30.25 -24.66 1.45
N SER A 145 -31.44 -24.91 0.88
CA SER A 145 -32.25 -26.06 1.20
C SER A 145 -31.70 -27.35 0.57
N ASP A 146 -31.14 -27.23 -0.65
CA ASP A 146 -30.53 -28.36 -1.38
C ASP A 146 -29.03 -28.10 -1.60
N TYR A 147 -28.18 -29.05 -1.21
CA TYR A 147 -26.74 -28.97 -1.32
C TYR A 147 -26.07 -30.35 -1.40
N ALA A 148 -24.91 -30.40 -2.04
CA ALA A 148 -24.09 -31.60 -2.10
C ALA A 148 -23.39 -31.85 -0.75
N VAL A 149 -23.73 -32.96 -0.08
CA VAL A 149 -23.00 -33.42 1.11
C VAL A 149 -21.67 -34.01 0.64
N ARG A 150 -20.55 -33.35 0.99
CA ARG A 150 -19.20 -33.89 0.75
C ARG A 150 -18.60 -34.46 2.03
N ALA A 151 -17.71 -35.46 1.86
CA ALA A 151 -17.00 -36.09 2.96
C ALA A 151 -16.26 -35.06 3.83
N GLU A 152 -16.06 -35.42 5.10
CA GLU A 152 -15.26 -34.59 6.02
C GLU A 152 -13.87 -34.31 5.42
N MET A 153 -13.48 -33.06 5.45
CA MET A 153 -12.14 -32.62 5.04
C MET A 153 -11.19 -32.87 6.22
N SER A 154 -10.77 -34.13 6.40
CA SER A 154 -9.80 -34.53 7.41
C SER A 154 -8.37 -34.26 6.94
N ASN A 155 -7.46 -33.98 7.87
CA ASN A 155 -6.01 -33.86 7.70
C ASN A 155 -5.51 -32.56 7.04
N LEU A 156 -6.11 -31.41 7.37
CA LEU A 156 -5.48 -30.12 7.11
C LEU A 156 -4.33 -29.88 8.11
N PRO A 157 -3.29 -29.07 7.77
CA PRO A 157 -2.21 -28.73 8.68
C PRO A 157 -2.72 -28.11 9.98
N GLN A 158 -2.03 -28.37 11.10
CA GLN A 158 -2.40 -27.85 12.43
C GLN A 158 -1.36 -26.89 13.01
N ASP A 159 -0.26 -26.69 12.30
CA ASP A 159 0.83 -25.78 12.69
C ASP A 159 0.47 -24.32 12.41
N LYS A 160 -0.05 -24.05 11.21
CA LYS A 160 -0.43 -22.71 10.78
C LYS A 160 -1.73 -22.70 9.99
N LEU A 161 -2.51 -21.63 10.14
CA LEU A 161 -3.64 -21.34 9.27
C LEU A 161 -3.12 -20.89 7.89
N ASN A 162 -3.19 -21.75 6.88
CA ASN A 162 -2.66 -21.50 5.54
C ASN A 162 -3.72 -20.83 4.64
N ILE A 163 -3.38 -19.66 4.09
CA ILE A 163 -4.26 -18.83 3.26
C ILE A 163 -3.61 -18.62 1.91
N LEU A 164 -4.33 -18.93 0.82
CA LEU A 164 -3.95 -18.55 -0.54
C LEU A 164 -4.68 -17.26 -0.91
N LEU A 165 -3.93 -16.17 -1.11
CA LEU A 165 -4.46 -14.86 -1.49
C LEU A 165 -4.33 -14.67 -3.01
N VAL A 166 -5.45 -14.45 -3.68
CA VAL A 166 -5.54 -14.18 -5.12
C VAL A 166 -5.95 -12.72 -5.31
N ILE A 167 -5.08 -11.90 -5.93
CA ILE A 167 -5.34 -10.48 -6.20
C ILE A 167 -5.45 -10.28 -7.70
N ALA A 168 -6.67 -10.20 -8.23
CA ALA A 168 -6.94 -10.04 -9.65
C ALA A 168 -7.49 -8.64 -9.97
N ARG A 169 -6.81 -7.88 -10.85
CA ARG A 169 -7.18 -6.53 -11.28
C ARG A 169 -7.07 -6.38 -12.81
N PRO A 170 -7.84 -7.15 -13.57
CA PRO A 170 -7.64 -7.29 -15.02
C PRO A 170 -8.09 -6.08 -15.84
N TYR A 171 -8.94 -5.20 -15.31
CA TYR A 171 -9.48 -4.06 -16.04
C TYR A 171 -8.59 -2.80 -16.00
N GLY A 172 -7.45 -2.89 -15.37
CA GLY A 172 -6.44 -1.85 -15.37
C GLY A 172 -6.90 -0.56 -14.71
N GLU A 173 -6.80 0.58 -15.41
CA GLU A 173 -7.21 1.89 -14.89
C GLU A 173 -8.74 2.03 -14.71
N LYS A 174 -9.51 1.16 -15.31
CA LYS A 174 -10.97 1.10 -15.16
C LYS A 174 -11.42 0.24 -13.98
N ASP A 175 -10.49 -0.37 -13.28
CA ASP A 175 -10.78 -1.15 -12.08
C ASP A 175 -11.35 -0.25 -10.97
N ILE A 176 -12.49 -0.63 -10.41
CA ILE A 176 -13.26 0.21 -9.48
C ILE A 176 -12.56 0.36 -8.14
N ALA A 177 -11.88 -0.67 -7.67
CA ALA A 177 -11.13 -0.66 -6.41
C ALA A 177 -9.67 -1.00 -6.70
N LEU A 178 -8.86 0.03 -6.88
CA LEU A 178 -7.42 -0.12 -7.11
C LEU A 178 -6.63 -0.33 -5.82
N LYS A 179 -7.22 0.01 -4.68
CA LYS A 179 -6.71 -0.40 -3.38
C LYS A 179 -6.96 -1.89 -3.21
N THR A 180 -5.90 -2.64 -2.97
CA THR A 180 -6.01 -4.02 -2.55
C THR A 180 -6.21 -4.06 -1.03
N ILE A 181 -6.94 -5.04 -0.54
CA ILE A 181 -6.99 -5.29 0.91
C ILE A 181 -5.76 -6.06 1.40
N ALA A 182 -4.88 -6.45 0.49
CA ALA A 182 -3.73 -7.31 0.78
C ALA A 182 -2.76 -6.68 1.78
N ARG A 183 -2.37 -5.41 1.57
CA ARG A 183 -1.49 -4.70 2.52
C ARG A 183 -2.15 -4.48 3.88
N PRO A 184 -3.36 -3.91 3.97
CA PRO A 184 -4.11 -3.85 5.23
C PRO A 184 -4.27 -5.21 5.90
N LEU A 185 -4.49 -6.27 5.13
CA LEU A 185 -4.58 -7.63 5.62
C LEU A 185 -3.25 -8.10 6.25
N LEU A 186 -2.13 -7.97 5.55
CA LEU A 186 -0.81 -8.34 6.05
C LEU A 186 -0.44 -7.56 7.32
N GLU A 187 -0.74 -6.27 7.37
CA GLU A 187 -0.58 -5.44 8.56
C GLU A 187 -1.43 -5.96 9.73
N SER A 188 -2.70 -6.31 9.47
CA SER A 188 -3.63 -6.76 10.50
C SER A 188 -3.25 -8.09 11.13
N VAL A 189 -2.58 -8.98 10.38
CA VAL A 189 -2.14 -10.28 10.87
C VAL A 189 -0.66 -10.30 11.28
N SER A 190 0.04 -9.16 11.21
CA SER A 190 1.46 -9.07 11.52
C SER A 190 1.81 -9.60 12.91
N HIS A 191 0.95 -9.36 13.91
CA HIS A 191 1.11 -9.81 15.28
C HIS A 191 0.81 -11.32 15.51
N ILE A 192 0.22 -12.01 14.51
CA ILE A 192 -0.06 -13.45 14.55
C ILE A 192 0.62 -14.22 13.41
N ARG A 193 1.67 -13.67 12.81
CA ARG A 193 2.42 -14.31 11.71
C ARG A 193 2.92 -15.71 12.02
N GLN A 194 3.20 -16.00 13.27
CA GLN A 194 3.59 -17.34 13.70
C GLN A 194 2.47 -18.36 13.51
N LYS A 195 1.19 -17.93 13.62
CA LYS A 195 0.00 -18.78 13.50
C LYS A 195 -0.68 -18.74 12.13
N VAL A 196 -0.33 -17.77 11.28
CA VAL A 196 -0.96 -17.57 9.98
C VAL A 196 0.12 -17.50 8.88
N ASN A 197 -0.07 -18.27 7.82
CA ASN A 197 0.76 -18.26 6.63
C ASN A 197 -0.07 -17.76 5.44
N ILE A 198 0.34 -16.65 4.81
CA ILE A 198 -0.34 -16.07 3.65
C ILE A 198 0.58 -16.17 2.45
N LYS A 199 0.14 -16.90 1.43
CA LYS A 199 0.80 -16.98 0.13
C LYS A 199 0.02 -16.19 -0.91
N VAL A 200 0.67 -15.25 -1.58
CA VAL A 200 0.07 -14.52 -2.71
C VAL A 200 0.27 -15.31 -3.99
N LEU A 201 -0.82 -15.57 -4.71
CA LEU A 201 -0.79 -16.28 -5.99
C LEU A 201 -0.14 -15.40 -7.08
N ARG A 202 0.91 -15.90 -7.71
CA ARG A 202 1.65 -15.19 -8.77
C ARG A 202 1.97 -16.09 -9.95
N PRO A 203 1.50 -15.77 -11.17
CA PRO A 203 0.50 -14.76 -11.51
C PRO A 203 -0.89 -15.11 -10.95
N PRO A 204 -1.82 -14.15 -10.79
CA PRO A 204 -3.20 -14.44 -10.38
C PRO A 204 -4.03 -14.92 -11.57
N SER A 205 -3.51 -15.90 -12.32
CA SER A 205 -4.21 -16.59 -13.40
C SER A 205 -4.90 -17.84 -12.89
N PHE A 206 -5.96 -18.24 -13.60
CA PHE A 206 -6.68 -19.46 -13.22
C PHE A 206 -5.81 -20.71 -13.38
N GLU A 207 -4.98 -20.80 -14.42
CA GLU A 207 -4.04 -21.89 -14.60
C GLU A 207 -3.06 -22.01 -13.42
N GLN A 208 -2.53 -20.89 -12.94
CA GLN A 208 -1.63 -20.91 -11.79
C GLN A 208 -2.39 -21.26 -10.50
N PHE A 209 -3.65 -20.85 -10.37
CA PHE A 209 -4.52 -21.22 -9.25
C PHE A 209 -4.72 -22.74 -9.21
N GLU A 210 -5.09 -23.36 -10.33
CA GLU A 210 -5.21 -24.82 -10.43
C GLU A 210 -3.88 -25.53 -10.13
N ARG A 211 -2.78 -25.04 -10.70
CA ARG A 211 -1.44 -25.61 -10.48
C ARG A 211 -1.04 -25.56 -9.01
N GLU A 212 -1.27 -24.42 -8.35
CA GLU A 212 -0.92 -24.23 -6.94
C GLU A 212 -1.74 -25.13 -6.02
N LEU A 213 -3.05 -25.21 -6.21
CA LEU A 213 -3.91 -26.07 -5.42
C LEU A 213 -3.60 -27.55 -5.64
N ASN A 214 -3.40 -27.98 -6.89
CA ASN A 214 -3.06 -29.36 -7.23
C ASN A 214 -1.67 -29.80 -6.73
N ALA A 215 -0.74 -28.85 -6.61
CA ALA A 215 0.58 -29.13 -6.01
C ALA A 215 0.51 -29.33 -4.50
N HIS A 216 -0.51 -28.78 -3.83
CA HIS A 216 -0.65 -28.75 -2.37
C HIS A 216 -2.06 -29.14 -1.91
N PRO A 217 -2.59 -30.33 -2.29
CA PRO A 217 -3.95 -30.73 -1.91
C PRO A 217 -4.07 -30.92 -0.39
N GLY A 218 -5.08 -30.31 0.22
CA GLY A 218 -5.29 -30.38 1.66
C GLY A 218 -4.30 -29.53 2.48
N PHE A 219 -3.66 -28.53 1.85
CA PHE A 219 -2.75 -27.62 2.54
C PHE A 219 -3.43 -26.31 2.93
N TYR A 220 -4.22 -25.73 2.03
CA TYR A 220 -4.87 -24.46 2.25
C TYR A 220 -6.18 -24.62 3.02
N HIS A 221 -6.32 -23.87 4.11
CA HIS A 221 -7.57 -23.77 4.87
C HIS A 221 -8.53 -22.78 4.22
N ILE A 222 -7.97 -21.73 3.61
CA ILE A 222 -8.72 -20.60 3.05
C ILE A 222 -8.13 -20.22 1.70
N VAL A 223 -8.99 -20.01 0.72
CA VAL A 223 -8.69 -19.20 -0.47
C VAL A 223 -9.37 -17.86 -0.28
N HIS A 224 -8.59 -16.77 -0.32
CA HIS A 224 -9.07 -15.39 -0.28
C HIS A 224 -8.92 -14.77 -1.65
N PHE A 225 -10.03 -14.47 -2.30
CA PHE A 225 -10.09 -13.85 -3.61
C PHE A 225 -10.43 -12.37 -3.48
N ASP A 226 -9.49 -11.51 -3.90
CA ASP A 226 -9.63 -10.06 -3.98
C ASP A 226 -9.64 -9.65 -5.46
N GLY A 227 -10.85 -9.44 -6.03
CA GLY A 227 -11.01 -9.22 -7.45
C GLY A 227 -12.43 -8.84 -7.85
N HIS A 228 -12.82 -9.19 -9.07
CA HIS A 228 -14.16 -8.95 -9.60
C HIS A 228 -14.98 -10.23 -9.60
N GLY A 229 -16.22 -10.10 -9.14
CA GLY A 229 -17.28 -11.06 -9.39
C GLY A 229 -18.30 -10.47 -10.36
N ASP A 230 -18.80 -11.27 -11.27
CA ASP A 230 -19.86 -10.87 -12.20
C ASP A 230 -20.85 -12.02 -12.42
N PHE A 231 -21.87 -11.74 -13.22
CA PHE A 231 -22.88 -12.71 -13.64
C PHE A 231 -22.88 -12.80 -15.16
N ASP A 232 -22.66 -13.99 -15.71
CA ASP A 232 -22.75 -14.22 -17.15
C ASP A 232 -24.12 -14.79 -17.51
N PRO A 233 -25.02 -13.98 -18.10
CA PRO A 233 -26.36 -14.43 -18.49
C PRO A 233 -26.34 -15.44 -19.66
N ASN A 234 -25.22 -15.49 -20.41
CA ASN A 234 -25.11 -16.33 -21.60
C ASN A 234 -24.33 -17.62 -21.38
N SER A 235 -23.81 -17.86 -20.17
CA SER A 235 -23.04 -19.07 -19.89
C SER A 235 -23.94 -20.31 -19.96
N VAL A 236 -23.69 -21.17 -20.97
CA VAL A 236 -24.34 -22.48 -21.14
C VAL A 236 -23.58 -23.48 -20.27
N GLY A 237 -23.85 -23.48 -18.97
CA GLY A 237 -23.22 -24.42 -18.06
C GLY A 237 -24.26 -25.28 -17.33
N PHE A 238 -24.27 -26.60 -17.66
CA PHE A 238 -25.03 -27.64 -16.97
C PHE A 238 -26.52 -27.32 -16.67
N GLN A 239 -27.33 -27.44 -17.68
CA GLN A 239 -28.77 -27.12 -17.72
C GLN A 239 -29.69 -28.01 -16.86
N HIS A 240 -29.24 -28.79 -15.91
CA HIS A 240 -30.13 -29.83 -15.36
C HIS A 240 -30.53 -29.71 -13.90
N THR A 241 -30.23 -28.65 -13.15
CA THR A 241 -30.65 -28.62 -11.74
C THR A 241 -31.31 -27.36 -11.17
N LEU A 242 -31.24 -26.21 -11.81
CA LEU A 242 -32.01 -25.03 -11.34
C LEU A 242 -32.26 -24.10 -12.56
N GLY A 243 -33.50 -23.89 -12.87
CA GLY A 243 -34.05 -23.25 -14.09
C GLY A 243 -33.75 -21.75 -14.27
N ALA A 244 -32.54 -21.29 -14.06
CA ALA A 244 -32.13 -19.92 -14.38
C ALA A 244 -31.00 -19.94 -15.41
N ALA A 245 -31.19 -19.22 -16.50
CA ALA A 245 -30.16 -18.90 -17.48
C ALA A 245 -29.16 -17.93 -16.80
N GLY A 246 -27.89 -18.32 -16.70
CA GLY A 246 -26.80 -17.52 -16.17
C GLY A 246 -26.14 -18.13 -14.93
N GLN A 247 -24.87 -17.79 -14.72
CA GLN A 247 -24.12 -18.23 -13.52
C GLN A 247 -23.17 -17.15 -13.02
N GLY A 248 -22.89 -17.20 -11.70
CA GLY A 248 -21.85 -16.35 -11.11
C GLY A 248 -20.48 -16.72 -11.63
N VAL A 249 -19.67 -15.72 -11.90
CA VAL A 249 -18.30 -15.84 -12.42
C VAL A 249 -17.35 -15.01 -11.58
N LEU A 250 -16.08 -15.43 -11.51
CA LEU A 250 -14.97 -14.62 -10.99
C LEU A 250 -14.00 -14.29 -12.14
N VAL A 251 -13.44 -13.11 -12.08
CA VAL A 251 -12.55 -12.62 -13.14
C VAL A 251 -11.09 -12.70 -12.65
N PHE A 252 -10.37 -13.66 -13.21
CA PHE A 252 -8.93 -13.82 -13.04
C PHE A 252 -8.16 -12.98 -14.07
N GLU A 253 -6.84 -12.98 -13.99
CA GLU A 253 -5.97 -12.40 -15.02
C GLU A 253 -5.44 -13.52 -15.92
N ALA A 254 -5.50 -13.32 -17.24
CA ALA A 254 -4.70 -14.10 -18.16
C ALA A 254 -3.20 -13.73 -18.06
N ASP A 255 -2.30 -14.47 -18.70
CA ASP A 255 -0.85 -14.23 -18.65
C ASP A 255 -0.45 -12.84 -19.18
N ASP A 256 -1.22 -12.28 -20.11
CA ASP A 256 -1.05 -10.93 -20.65
C ASP A 256 -1.69 -9.84 -19.77
N GLY A 257 -2.33 -10.23 -18.66
CA GLY A 257 -3.04 -9.35 -17.74
C GLY A 257 -4.47 -8.99 -18.18
N SER A 258 -4.98 -9.55 -19.27
CA SER A 258 -6.37 -9.36 -19.72
C SER A 258 -7.37 -10.13 -18.83
N PRO A 259 -8.67 -9.75 -18.82
CA PRO A 259 -9.67 -10.44 -18.02
C PRO A 259 -9.90 -11.87 -18.50
N GLN A 260 -9.89 -12.81 -17.58
CA GLN A 260 -10.26 -14.20 -17.78
C GLN A 260 -11.46 -14.53 -16.90
N ILE A 261 -12.61 -14.76 -17.53
CA ILE A 261 -13.87 -15.03 -16.85
C ILE A 261 -13.95 -16.53 -16.50
N ILE A 262 -14.07 -16.86 -15.22
CA ILE A 262 -14.11 -18.23 -14.73
C ILE A 262 -15.43 -18.49 -14.01
N PRO A 263 -16.18 -19.53 -14.43
CA PRO A 263 -17.41 -19.94 -13.75
C PRO A 263 -17.19 -20.34 -12.29
N ALA A 264 -18.08 -19.92 -11.40
CA ALA A 264 -18.02 -20.28 -9.98
C ALA A 264 -18.04 -21.83 -9.76
N ALA A 265 -18.71 -22.55 -10.64
CA ALA A 265 -18.73 -24.02 -10.61
C ALA A 265 -17.34 -24.64 -10.82
N GLN A 266 -16.51 -24.09 -11.72
CA GLN A 266 -15.16 -24.58 -11.96
C GLN A 266 -14.25 -24.31 -10.77
N ILE A 267 -14.39 -23.13 -10.15
CA ILE A 267 -13.66 -22.80 -8.93
C ILE A 267 -14.07 -23.74 -7.78
N ALA A 268 -15.37 -23.93 -7.59
CA ALA A 268 -15.89 -24.84 -6.57
C ALA A 268 -15.36 -26.29 -6.72
N GLN A 269 -15.26 -26.76 -7.98
CA GLN A 269 -14.70 -28.10 -8.25
C GLN A 269 -13.24 -28.17 -7.82
N ASN A 270 -12.40 -27.18 -8.18
CA ASN A 270 -10.99 -27.14 -7.78
C ASN A 270 -10.82 -27.08 -6.25
N LEU A 271 -11.63 -26.25 -5.57
CA LEU A 271 -11.61 -26.16 -4.11
C LEU A 271 -11.93 -27.52 -3.45
N ALA A 272 -12.92 -28.22 -4.00
CA ALA A 272 -13.33 -29.49 -3.50
C ALA A 272 -12.32 -30.61 -3.74
N ASP A 273 -11.77 -30.69 -4.96
CA ASP A 273 -10.78 -31.69 -5.33
C ASP A 273 -9.49 -31.53 -4.53
N CYS A 274 -9.11 -30.25 -4.25
CA CYS A 274 -7.95 -29.91 -3.45
C CYS A 274 -8.23 -29.74 -1.95
N ARG A 275 -9.44 -30.04 -1.48
CA ARG A 275 -9.86 -30.01 -0.07
C ARG A 275 -9.71 -28.66 0.61
N VAL A 276 -10.03 -27.56 -0.08
CA VAL A 276 -10.06 -26.22 0.53
C VAL A 276 -11.45 -25.95 1.08
N PRO A 277 -11.63 -25.83 2.42
CA PRO A 277 -12.98 -25.71 2.99
C PRO A 277 -13.59 -24.33 2.89
N ILE A 278 -12.80 -23.26 2.99
CA ILE A 278 -13.30 -21.89 3.14
C ILE A 278 -12.86 -21.03 1.96
N PHE A 279 -13.82 -20.25 1.46
CA PHE A 279 -13.59 -19.22 0.46
C PHE A 279 -13.96 -17.85 1.03
N VAL A 280 -13.04 -16.89 0.96
CA VAL A 280 -13.29 -15.49 1.31
C VAL A 280 -13.33 -14.69 0.02
N LEU A 281 -14.46 -14.04 -0.24
CA LEU A 281 -14.74 -13.31 -1.46
C LEU A 281 -14.82 -11.82 -1.18
N ASN A 282 -13.77 -11.11 -1.51
CA ASN A 282 -13.75 -9.66 -1.58
C ASN A 282 -13.83 -9.23 -3.05
N ALA A 283 -15.01 -9.35 -3.63
CA ALA A 283 -15.27 -8.87 -4.97
C ALA A 283 -16.18 -7.64 -4.88
N CYS A 284 -15.67 -6.50 -5.34
CA CYS A 284 -16.48 -5.29 -5.44
C CYS A 284 -17.58 -5.52 -6.49
N LYS A 285 -18.84 -5.24 -6.13
CA LYS A 285 -19.89 -5.08 -7.12
C LYS A 285 -19.48 -3.95 -8.06
N SER A 286 -19.27 -4.24 -9.34
CA SER A 286 -19.27 -3.20 -10.36
C SER A 286 -20.64 -2.51 -10.33
N ALA A 287 -20.63 -1.17 -10.26
CA ALA A 287 -21.80 -0.32 -9.96
C ALA A 287 -22.90 -0.29 -11.04
N GLN A 288 -23.06 -1.33 -11.85
CA GLN A 288 -24.09 -1.39 -12.88
C GLN A 288 -24.90 -2.68 -12.76
N GLU A 289 -26.16 -2.51 -12.39
CA GLU A 289 -27.33 -3.36 -12.60
C GLU A 289 -27.21 -4.86 -12.24
N GLY A 290 -27.83 -5.25 -11.11
CA GLY A 290 -28.21 -6.64 -10.81
C GLY A 290 -27.84 -7.11 -9.41
N GLU A 291 -28.76 -6.96 -8.48
CA GLU A 291 -28.67 -7.49 -7.09
C GLU A 291 -28.54 -9.03 -7.04
N GLU A 292 -28.88 -9.72 -8.11
CA GLU A 292 -28.86 -11.18 -8.25
C GLU A 292 -27.44 -11.77 -8.40
N LYS A 293 -26.45 -10.96 -8.78
CA LYS A 293 -25.15 -11.44 -9.29
C LYS A 293 -24.20 -12.01 -8.22
N PHE A 294 -24.21 -11.41 -7.03
CA PHE A 294 -23.22 -11.75 -6.00
C PHE A 294 -23.59 -13.00 -5.20
N SER A 295 -24.86 -13.17 -4.85
CA SER A 295 -25.34 -14.39 -4.18
C SER A 295 -25.11 -15.61 -5.05
N SER A 296 -25.13 -15.48 -6.38
CA SER A 296 -24.93 -16.59 -7.30
C SER A 296 -23.52 -17.21 -7.21
N VAL A 297 -22.48 -16.43 -6.96
CA VAL A 297 -21.12 -16.99 -6.73
C VAL A 297 -21.05 -17.72 -5.40
N ALA A 298 -21.43 -17.07 -4.30
CA ALA A 298 -21.35 -17.64 -2.95
C ALA A 298 -22.24 -18.87 -2.79
N THR A 299 -23.49 -18.79 -3.25
CA THR A 299 -24.44 -19.92 -3.21
C THR A 299 -23.96 -21.08 -4.06
N ARG A 300 -23.36 -20.81 -5.25
CA ARG A 300 -22.84 -21.86 -6.12
C ARG A 300 -21.65 -22.57 -5.48
N LEU A 301 -20.73 -21.84 -4.85
CA LEU A 301 -19.60 -22.42 -4.12
C LEU A 301 -20.09 -23.35 -2.99
N VAL A 302 -21.06 -22.87 -2.19
CA VAL A 302 -21.63 -23.67 -1.09
C VAL A 302 -22.44 -24.88 -1.60
N SER A 303 -23.25 -24.70 -2.66
CA SER A 303 -24.03 -25.82 -3.24
C SER A 303 -23.14 -26.95 -3.77
N LEU A 304 -21.92 -26.64 -4.16
CA LEU A 304 -20.93 -27.60 -4.68
C LEU A 304 -19.96 -28.10 -3.60
N GLY A 305 -20.17 -27.74 -2.33
CA GLY A 305 -19.53 -28.35 -1.17
C GLY A 305 -18.45 -27.54 -0.47
N ALA A 306 -18.32 -26.23 -0.74
CA ALA A 306 -17.57 -25.36 0.15
C ALA A 306 -18.23 -25.35 1.53
N LYS A 307 -17.44 -25.49 2.62
CA LYS A 307 -17.95 -25.52 3.98
C LYS A 307 -18.41 -24.14 4.45
N GLY A 308 -17.78 -23.07 3.94
CA GLY A 308 -18.17 -21.69 4.20
C GLY A 308 -17.65 -20.73 3.15
N VAL A 309 -18.45 -19.72 2.83
CA VAL A 309 -18.09 -18.60 1.96
C VAL A 309 -18.36 -17.30 2.70
N VAL A 310 -17.31 -16.58 3.05
CA VAL A 310 -17.41 -15.22 3.61
C VAL A 310 -17.36 -14.23 2.45
N ALA A 311 -18.38 -13.41 2.31
CA ALA A 311 -18.55 -12.51 1.19
C ALA A 311 -18.86 -11.08 1.66
N MET A 312 -18.63 -10.07 0.81
CA MET A 312 -18.95 -8.66 1.08
C MET A 312 -20.18 -8.26 0.27
N ALA A 313 -21.30 -7.98 0.96
CA ALA A 313 -22.56 -7.61 0.30
C ALA A 313 -22.51 -6.25 -0.40
N TYR A 314 -21.62 -5.35 0.05
CA TYR A 314 -21.36 -4.02 -0.49
C TYR A 314 -19.87 -3.77 -0.59
N SER A 315 -19.46 -2.71 -1.30
CA SER A 315 -18.08 -2.28 -1.31
C SER A 315 -17.60 -1.92 0.10
N VAL A 316 -16.46 -2.45 0.50
CA VAL A 316 -15.93 -2.27 1.86
C VAL A 316 -14.79 -1.25 1.86
N TYR A 317 -14.78 -0.35 2.82
CA TYR A 317 -13.66 0.55 3.05
C TYR A 317 -12.42 -0.22 3.51
N ALA A 318 -11.25 0.15 3.03
CA ALA A 318 -10.00 -0.55 3.36
C ALA A 318 -9.77 -0.68 4.87
N GLU A 319 -10.11 0.38 5.64
CA GLU A 319 -9.99 0.37 7.10
C GLU A 319 -10.98 -0.62 7.76
N ALA A 320 -12.21 -0.70 7.24
CA ALA A 320 -13.18 -1.70 7.71
C ALA A 320 -12.73 -3.13 7.38
N ALA A 321 -12.23 -3.33 6.15
CA ALA A 321 -11.69 -4.63 5.72
C ALA A 321 -10.51 -5.06 6.61
N LYS A 322 -9.59 -4.14 6.93
CA LYS A 322 -8.47 -4.38 7.84
C LYS A 322 -8.93 -4.88 9.21
N HIS A 323 -9.88 -4.18 9.82
CA HIS A 323 -10.42 -4.56 11.13
C HIS A 323 -11.17 -5.89 11.08
N PHE A 324 -12.01 -6.08 10.07
CA PHE A 324 -12.77 -7.32 9.90
C PHE A 324 -11.86 -8.52 9.68
N MET A 325 -10.97 -8.44 8.68
CA MET A 325 -10.11 -9.55 8.29
C MET A 325 -9.10 -9.89 9.39
N GLY A 326 -8.54 -8.89 10.06
CA GLY A 326 -7.63 -9.11 11.19
C GLY A 326 -8.30 -9.87 12.32
N ARG A 327 -9.55 -9.52 12.66
CA ARG A 327 -10.32 -10.23 13.67
C ARG A 327 -10.76 -11.60 13.20
N LEU A 328 -11.25 -11.73 11.97
CA LEU A 328 -11.66 -13.00 11.37
C LEU A 328 -10.51 -14.02 11.41
N TYR A 329 -9.36 -13.68 10.87
CA TYR A 329 -8.23 -14.59 10.83
C TYR A 329 -7.61 -14.85 12.21
N GLY A 330 -7.64 -13.88 13.11
CA GLY A 330 -7.24 -14.07 14.50
C GLY A 330 -8.09 -15.13 15.23
N GLU A 331 -9.40 -15.06 15.08
CA GLU A 331 -10.33 -16.03 15.66
C GLU A 331 -10.18 -17.42 15.02
N LEU A 332 -10.07 -17.48 13.68
CA LEU A 332 -9.87 -18.75 12.99
C LEU A 332 -8.54 -19.40 13.37
N ALA A 333 -7.47 -18.63 13.51
CA ALA A 333 -6.17 -19.13 13.97
C ALA A 333 -6.18 -19.57 15.43
N ALA A 334 -7.15 -19.12 16.21
CA ALA A 334 -7.39 -19.57 17.57
C ALA A 334 -8.32 -20.80 17.66
N GLY A 335 -8.78 -21.35 16.53
CA GLY A 335 -9.63 -22.53 16.47
C GLY A 335 -11.15 -22.25 16.56
N ALA A 336 -11.57 -21.01 16.28
CA ALA A 336 -12.98 -20.65 16.27
C ALA A 336 -13.69 -21.21 15.03
N THR A 337 -15.00 -21.37 15.12
CA THR A 337 -15.86 -21.66 13.97
C THR A 337 -15.99 -20.43 13.07
N VAL A 338 -16.27 -20.65 11.77
CA VAL A 338 -16.36 -19.56 10.78
C VAL A 338 -17.45 -18.56 11.16
N ASP A 339 -18.61 -19.02 11.56
CA ASP A 339 -19.74 -18.18 12.00
C ASP A 339 -19.39 -17.31 13.21
N SER A 340 -18.71 -17.88 14.22
CA SER A 340 -18.29 -17.10 15.39
C SER A 340 -17.16 -16.10 15.05
N ALA A 341 -16.26 -16.46 14.17
CA ALA A 341 -15.20 -15.57 13.68
C ALA A 341 -15.77 -14.39 12.87
N VAL A 342 -16.76 -14.62 12.00
CA VAL A 342 -17.47 -13.57 11.27
C VAL A 342 -18.24 -12.65 12.23
N ALA A 343 -18.94 -13.20 13.23
CA ALA A 343 -19.61 -12.38 14.24
C ALA A 343 -18.63 -11.54 15.06
N ALA A 344 -17.45 -12.08 15.38
CA ALA A 344 -16.39 -11.32 16.05
C ALA A 344 -15.85 -10.19 15.17
N GLY A 345 -15.66 -10.43 13.87
CA GLY A 345 -15.27 -9.42 12.90
C GLY A 345 -16.29 -8.30 12.76
N ARG A 346 -17.60 -8.63 12.70
CA ARG A 346 -18.69 -7.62 12.69
C ARG A 346 -18.66 -6.75 13.95
N ARG A 347 -18.44 -7.34 15.13
CA ARG A 347 -18.28 -6.57 16.38
C ARG A 347 -17.09 -5.64 16.37
N GLU A 348 -15.98 -6.08 15.79
CA GLU A 348 -14.78 -5.26 15.68
C GLU A 348 -15.04 -4.01 14.82
N ILE A 349 -15.73 -4.16 13.69
CA ILE A 349 -16.12 -3.04 12.83
C ILE A 349 -17.11 -2.12 13.55
N LEU A 350 -18.11 -2.69 14.22
CA LEU A 350 -19.11 -1.92 14.98
C LEU A 350 -18.47 -1.06 16.07
N ASN A 351 -17.44 -1.57 16.74
CA ASN A 351 -16.71 -0.84 17.78
C ASN A 351 -15.77 0.20 17.19
N LYS A 352 -15.15 -0.09 16.03
CA LYS A 352 -14.21 0.79 15.32
C LYS A 352 -14.86 1.35 14.06
N ARG A 353 -15.90 2.16 14.23
CA ARG A 353 -16.76 2.62 13.14
C ARG A 353 -16.29 3.88 12.39
N LEU A 354 -15.16 4.48 12.79
CA LEU A 354 -14.63 5.64 12.08
C LEU A 354 -14.00 5.23 10.76
N ARG A 355 -14.38 5.94 9.68
CA ARG A 355 -13.85 5.74 8.34
C ARG A 355 -13.29 7.03 7.79
N PRO A 356 -12.14 6.99 7.12
CA PRO A 356 -11.56 8.16 6.48
C PRO A 356 -12.51 8.79 5.47
N SER A 357 -12.61 10.11 5.49
CA SER A 357 -13.30 10.88 4.46
C SER A 357 -12.58 12.22 4.22
N PRO A 358 -12.86 12.91 3.11
CA PRO A 358 -12.26 14.21 2.83
C PRO A 358 -12.55 15.26 3.92
N ASN A 359 -13.67 15.12 4.61
CA ASN A 359 -14.09 15.98 5.73
C ASN A 359 -13.81 15.32 7.10
N GLY A 360 -12.59 14.74 7.26
CA GLY A 360 -12.21 14.03 8.48
C GLY A 360 -12.90 12.69 8.65
N ASP A 361 -12.52 11.95 9.68
CA ASP A 361 -13.08 10.63 9.94
C ASP A 361 -14.53 10.73 10.39
N LYS A 362 -15.40 9.92 9.76
CA LYS A 362 -16.84 9.87 10.02
C LYS A 362 -17.24 8.46 10.47
N PRO A 363 -18.20 8.34 11.39
CA PRO A 363 -18.78 7.06 11.72
C PRO A 363 -19.57 6.51 10.53
N LEU A 364 -19.44 5.20 10.29
CA LEU A 364 -20.21 4.47 9.29
C LEU A 364 -20.65 3.13 9.89
N GLN A 365 -21.91 2.75 9.64
CA GLN A 365 -22.48 1.48 10.11
C GLN A 365 -22.25 0.36 9.06
N ASP A 366 -21.00 0.10 8.72
CA ASP A 366 -20.63 -0.88 7.68
C ASP A 366 -20.38 -2.31 8.23
N TRP A 367 -20.66 -2.54 9.50
CA TRP A 367 -20.60 -3.86 10.14
C TRP A 367 -21.55 -4.90 9.50
N LEU A 368 -22.55 -4.45 8.77
CA LEU A 368 -23.52 -5.31 8.06
C LEU A 368 -22.99 -5.79 6.68
N VAL A 369 -21.86 -5.26 6.21
CA VAL A 369 -21.29 -5.59 4.89
C VAL A 369 -20.78 -7.03 4.79
N PRO A 370 -20.06 -7.60 5.77
CA PRO A 370 -19.64 -9.00 5.71
C PRO A 370 -20.83 -9.95 5.90
N VAL A 371 -20.98 -10.89 4.98
CA VAL A 371 -22.03 -11.95 5.01
C VAL A 371 -21.39 -13.32 4.94
N LEU A 372 -22.04 -14.31 5.59
CA LEU A 372 -21.58 -15.70 5.63
C LEU A 372 -22.61 -16.61 4.97
N TYR A 373 -22.16 -17.43 4.03
CA TYR A 373 -22.91 -18.55 3.46
C TYR A 373 -22.27 -19.84 3.96
N GLN A 374 -23.01 -20.69 4.65
CA GLN A 374 -22.56 -22.02 5.09
C GLN A 374 -23.76 -22.92 5.36
N GLN A 375 -23.56 -24.23 5.26
CA GLN A 375 -24.60 -25.21 5.54
C GLN A 375 -24.62 -25.61 7.01
N GLU A 376 -23.45 -25.80 7.59
CA GLU A 376 -23.22 -26.19 8.96
C GLU A 376 -22.08 -25.39 9.56
N SER A 377 -22.10 -25.19 10.88
CA SER A 377 -20.99 -24.56 11.59
C SER A 377 -19.72 -25.40 11.42
N TYR A 378 -18.62 -24.76 11.02
CA TYR A 378 -17.38 -25.43 10.67
C TYR A 378 -16.15 -24.74 11.26
N THR A 379 -15.22 -25.55 11.79
CA THR A 379 -13.92 -25.11 12.29
C THR A 379 -12.84 -25.47 11.27
N PRO A 380 -12.31 -24.52 10.51
CA PRO A 380 -11.34 -24.81 9.44
C PRO A 380 -9.96 -25.17 9.97
N PHE A 381 -9.58 -24.66 11.12
CA PHE A 381 -8.27 -24.85 11.72
C PHE A 381 -8.39 -25.22 13.20
N ILE A 382 -7.75 -26.28 13.60
CA ILE A 382 -7.66 -26.72 15.00
C ILE A 382 -6.17 -26.66 15.33
N PRO A 383 -5.73 -25.64 16.12
CA PRO A 383 -4.32 -25.54 16.47
C PRO A 383 -3.90 -26.79 17.26
N ALA A 384 -2.69 -27.28 16.98
CA ALA A 384 -2.08 -28.32 17.79
C ALA A 384 -2.05 -27.85 19.24
N SER A 385 -2.38 -28.74 20.18
CA SER A 385 -2.32 -28.41 21.60
C SER A 385 -0.91 -27.89 21.93
N ASP A 386 -0.82 -26.71 22.54
CA ASP A 386 0.41 -26.18 23.11
C ASP A 386 1.00 -27.25 24.09
N THR A 387 1.80 -28.14 23.56
CA THR A 387 2.83 -28.76 24.37
C THR A 387 3.85 -27.67 24.60
N ASP A 388 4.18 -27.39 25.87
CA ASP A 388 5.17 -26.39 26.35
C ASP A 388 6.59 -26.60 25.77
N VAL A 389 6.73 -26.79 24.50
CA VAL A 389 8.01 -26.75 23.81
C VAL A 389 8.22 -25.30 23.43
N LEU A 390 9.04 -24.59 24.21
CA LEU A 390 9.63 -23.33 23.81
C LEU A 390 10.14 -23.49 22.36
N ASP A 391 9.47 -22.83 21.42
CA ASP A 391 9.95 -22.81 20.05
C ASP A 391 11.27 -22.00 20.05
N ILE A 392 12.36 -22.68 19.81
CA ILE A 392 13.70 -22.06 19.77
C ILE A 392 13.71 -20.97 18.69
N ASP A 393 12.88 -21.09 17.66
CA ASP A 393 12.73 -20.08 16.60
C ASP A 393 12.14 -18.75 17.12
N ASP A 394 11.44 -18.72 18.27
CA ASP A 394 11.00 -17.49 18.94
C ASP A 394 12.17 -16.68 19.55
N PHE A 395 13.30 -17.31 19.76
CA PHE A 395 14.52 -16.70 20.29
C PHE A 395 15.63 -16.53 19.24
N LEU A 396 15.42 -17.08 18.04
CA LEU A 396 16.30 -16.78 16.92
C LEU A 396 16.05 -15.33 16.50
N GLU A 397 17.13 -14.60 16.27
CA GLU A 397 17.09 -13.20 15.84
C GLU A 397 16.08 -13.04 14.69
N PRO A 398 15.37 -11.89 14.62
CA PRO A 398 14.45 -11.62 13.55
C PRO A 398 15.14 -11.91 12.23
N THR A 399 14.50 -12.67 11.37
CA THR A 399 15.00 -13.07 10.05
C THR A 399 15.71 -11.88 9.41
N VAL A 400 17.02 -12.01 9.17
CA VAL A 400 17.82 -10.94 8.57
C VAL A 400 17.10 -10.49 7.31
N SER A 401 16.69 -9.22 7.27
CA SER A 401 15.99 -8.67 6.13
C SER A 401 16.78 -8.93 4.84
N ASN A 402 16.08 -9.31 3.79
CA ASN A 402 16.68 -9.50 2.46
C ASN A 402 16.97 -8.16 1.76
N LEU A 403 16.57 -7.03 2.35
CA LEU A 403 16.75 -5.68 1.82
C LEU A 403 18.17 -5.17 2.09
N VAL A 404 18.90 -4.80 1.04
CA VAL A 404 20.30 -4.35 1.13
C VAL A 404 20.43 -2.95 0.54
N GLY A 405 20.96 -2.01 1.32
CA GLY A 405 21.26 -0.63 0.89
C GLY A 405 20.04 0.29 0.79
N PHE A 406 18.94 -0.06 1.43
CA PHE A 406 17.70 0.72 1.34
C PHE A 406 17.74 2.05 2.11
N PRO A 407 17.14 3.11 1.55
CA PRO A 407 16.96 4.36 2.27
C PRO A 407 15.96 4.21 3.41
N GLN A 408 16.05 5.11 4.39
CA GLN A 408 15.06 5.19 5.47
C GLN A 408 13.67 5.52 4.88
N GLU A 409 12.63 5.01 5.54
CA GLU A 409 11.26 5.30 5.16
C GLU A 409 10.93 6.78 5.35
N GLY A 410 10.22 7.36 4.37
CA GLY A 410 9.79 8.75 4.43
C GLY A 410 8.81 9.01 5.57
N ARG A 411 8.73 10.25 6.04
CA ARG A 411 7.93 10.70 7.21
C ARG A 411 6.47 10.25 7.21
N TYR A 412 5.85 10.12 6.05
CA TYR A 412 4.43 9.75 5.92
C TYR A 412 4.21 8.26 5.66
N GLY A 413 5.29 7.47 5.57
CA GLY A 413 5.23 6.07 5.18
C GLY A 413 4.87 5.88 3.70
N PHE A 414 4.76 4.62 3.29
CA PHE A 414 4.35 4.26 1.92
C PHE A 414 2.83 4.29 1.80
N ILE A 415 2.31 5.22 0.98
CA ILE A 415 0.88 5.47 0.82
C ILE A 415 0.42 5.12 -0.59
N GLY A 416 -0.66 4.36 -0.68
CA GLY A 416 -1.30 3.97 -1.92
C GLY A 416 -0.38 3.13 -2.82
N ARG A 417 -0.46 3.38 -4.15
CA ARG A 417 0.39 2.71 -5.16
C ARG A 417 0.19 1.20 -5.30
N ASP A 418 -0.81 0.61 -4.69
CA ASP A 418 -1.05 -0.82 -4.76
C ASP A 418 -1.17 -1.30 -6.21
N TYR A 419 -1.91 -0.54 -7.02
CA TYR A 419 -2.02 -0.83 -8.44
C TYR A 419 -0.70 -0.69 -9.20
N ASP A 420 0.13 0.29 -8.85
CA ASP A 420 1.45 0.46 -9.49
C ASP A 420 2.40 -0.68 -9.12
N ILE A 421 2.30 -1.25 -7.91
CA ILE A 421 2.99 -2.49 -7.53
C ILE A 421 2.54 -3.65 -8.45
N LEU A 422 1.24 -3.83 -8.63
CA LEU A 422 0.71 -4.87 -9.52
C LEU A 422 1.13 -4.66 -10.98
N ARG A 423 1.18 -3.41 -11.46
CA ARG A 423 1.70 -3.08 -12.80
C ARG A 423 3.17 -3.46 -12.96
N LEU A 424 3.99 -3.21 -11.94
CA LEU A 424 5.39 -3.62 -11.92
C LEU A 424 5.52 -5.14 -11.93
N GLU A 425 4.77 -5.86 -11.10
CA GLU A 425 4.78 -7.32 -11.12
C GLU A 425 4.37 -7.89 -12.48
N ARG A 426 3.36 -7.31 -13.15
CA ARG A 426 2.96 -7.71 -14.52
C ARG A 426 4.06 -7.43 -15.54
N ALA A 427 4.69 -6.27 -15.47
CA ALA A 427 5.78 -5.93 -16.37
C ALA A 427 6.95 -6.91 -16.23
N PHE A 428 7.26 -7.33 -15.01
CA PHE A 428 8.30 -8.30 -14.73
C PHE A 428 7.99 -9.75 -15.17
N ARG A 429 6.72 -10.09 -15.40
CA ARG A 429 6.36 -11.37 -16.03
C ARG A 429 6.80 -11.43 -17.50
N GLN A 430 6.75 -10.28 -18.19
CA GLN A 430 7.06 -10.18 -19.61
C GLN A 430 8.53 -9.89 -19.87
N ASN A 431 9.19 -9.16 -18.97
CA ASN A 431 10.59 -8.76 -19.13
C ASN A 431 11.24 -8.62 -17.74
N ASN A 432 12.42 -9.18 -17.57
CA ASN A 432 13.14 -9.10 -16.30
C ASN A 432 13.86 -7.75 -16.06
N ILE A 433 13.76 -6.80 -17.00
CA ILE A 433 14.26 -5.41 -16.85
C ILE A 433 13.09 -4.46 -17.09
N VAL A 434 12.81 -3.61 -16.11
CA VAL A 434 11.73 -2.60 -16.15
C VAL A 434 12.32 -1.23 -15.89
N LEU A 435 12.00 -0.27 -16.76
CA LEU A 435 12.28 1.15 -16.56
C LEU A 435 11.02 1.86 -16.07
N LEU A 436 11.05 2.38 -14.87
CA LEU A 436 10.01 3.20 -14.28
C LEU A 436 10.30 4.67 -14.53
N GLN A 437 9.63 5.23 -15.52
CA GLN A 437 9.75 6.64 -15.86
C GLN A 437 8.73 7.47 -15.09
N GLY A 438 9.12 8.66 -14.65
CA GLY A 438 8.19 9.61 -14.06
C GLY A 438 8.86 10.90 -13.61
N MET A 439 8.06 11.93 -13.41
CA MET A 439 8.53 13.26 -13.01
C MET A 439 9.28 13.25 -11.67
N ALA A 440 10.06 14.32 -11.43
CA ALA A 440 10.65 14.54 -10.11
C ALA A 440 9.54 14.63 -9.04
N GLY A 441 9.75 14.02 -7.88
CA GLY A 441 8.80 14.10 -6.75
C GLY A 441 7.49 13.32 -6.93
N VAL A 442 7.31 12.56 -8.01
CA VAL A 442 6.12 11.73 -8.23
C VAL A 442 6.10 10.45 -7.37
N GLY A 443 7.23 10.10 -6.74
CA GLY A 443 7.35 8.95 -5.84
C GLY A 443 7.90 7.68 -6.48
N LYS A 444 8.81 7.77 -7.45
CA LYS A 444 9.47 6.60 -8.09
C LYS A 444 10.26 5.77 -7.07
N THR A 445 11.12 6.41 -6.30
CA THR A 445 11.92 5.79 -5.24
C THR A 445 11.04 5.14 -4.18
N GLU A 446 9.99 5.84 -3.73
CA GLU A 446 9.03 5.30 -2.76
C GLU A 446 8.30 4.05 -3.31
N LEU A 447 7.90 4.06 -4.60
CA LEU A 447 7.29 2.90 -5.23
C LEU A 447 8.28 1.73 -5.36
N ALA A 448 9.53 2.00 -5.71
CA ALA A 448 10.57 0.95 -5.80
C ALA A 448 10.83 0.31 -4.43
N CYS A 449 10.92 1.12 -3.37
CA CYS A 449 11.04 0.63 -1.99
C CYS A 449 9.77 -0.10 -1.52
N GLY A 450 8.60 0.41 -1.88
CA GLY A 450 7.31 -0.25 -1.58
C GLY A 450 7.17 -1.62 -2.23
N LEU A 451 7.58 -1.74 -3.50
CA LEU A 451 7.64 -3.04 -4.20
C LEU A 451 8.59 -4.01 -3.50
N ALA A 452 9.77 -3.54 -3.09
CA ALA A 452 10.74 -4.39 -2.41
C ALA A 452 10.20 -4.96 -1.09
N ARG A 453 9.62 -4.11 -0.23
CA ARG A 453 8.97 -4.54 1.02
C ARG A 453 7.81 -5.50 0.75
N TRP A 454 6.97 -5.18 -0.23
CA TRP A 454 5.88 -6.05 -0.65
C TRP A 454 6.36 -7.45 -1.06
N LEU A 455 7.43 -7.53 -1.87
CA LEU A 455 8.00 -8.81 -2.30
C LEU A 455 8.65 -9.58 -1.16
N GLU A 456 9.28 -8.89 -0.21
CA GLU A 456 9.85 -9.51 1.00
C GLU A 456 8.74 -10.06 1.89
N GLU A 457 7.74 -9.25 2.22
CA GLU A 457 6.62 -9.61 3.09
C GLU A 457 5.76 -10.75 2.56
N THR A 458 5.61 -10.82 1.24
CA THR A 458 4.79 -11.81 0.55
C THR A 458 5.59 -12.95 -0.06
N GLN A 459 6.88 -13.05 0.28
CA GLN A 459 7.80 -14.07 -0.27
C GLN A 459 7.78 -14.13 -1.81
N GLY A 460 7.55 -12.98 -2.44
CA GLY A 460 7.50 -12.86 -3.90
C GLY A 460 8.84 -13.08 -4.58
N ARG A 461 9.93 -12.97 -3.82
CA ARG A 461 11.30 -13.26 -4.22
C ARG A 461 12.05 -14.00 -3.13
N THR A 462 12.79 -15.03 -3.50
CA THR A 462 13.56 -15.88 -2.58
C THR A 462 15.00 -15.41 -2.41
N GLY A 463 15.50 -14.57 -3.32
CA GLY A 463 16.83 -13.98 -3.28
C GLY A 463 16.85 -12.63 -2.61
N LYS A 464 18.06 -12.11 -2.38
CA LYS A 464 18.26 -10.77 -1.80
C LYS A 464 17.74 -9.68 -2.73
N ILE A 465 17.33 -8.55 -2.15
CA ILE A 465 16.85 -7.36 -2.85
C ILE A 465 17.86 -6.24 -2.59
N PHE A 466 18.45 -5.70 -3.66
CA PHE A 466 19.52 -4.71 -3.61
C PHE A 466 19.00 -3.36 -4.07
N PHE A 467 19.30 -2.30 -3.32
CA PHE A 467 19.02 -0.93 -3.70
C PHE A 467 20.34 -0.18 -3.93
N MET A 468 20.42 0.54 -5.06
CA MET A 468 21.55 1.38 -5.40
C MET A 468 21.07 2.69 -6.03
N SER A 469 21.51 3.83 -5.48
CA SER A 469 21.28 5.14 -6.08
C SER A 469 22.34 5.42 -7.15
N PHE A 470 21.89 5.86 -8.32
CA PHE A 470 22.74 6.35 -9.42
C PHE A 470 22.83 7.87 -9.47
N GLU A 471 22.22 8.54 -8.50
CA GLU A 471 22.23 10.02 -8.43
C GLU A 471 23.65 10.58 -8.44
N GLN A 472 24.57 9.83 -7.85
CA GLN A 472 25.98 10.18 -7.78
C GLN A 472 26.86 9.45 -8.83
N GLY A 473 26.29 8.78 -9.84
CA GLY A 473 27.03 8.14 -10.93
C GLY A 473 27.67 6.81 -10.55
N ALA A 474 26.90 5.86 -9.99
CA ALA A 474 27.41 4.52 -9.72
C ALA A 474 27.83 3.78 -11.00
N THR A 475 28.97 3.08 -10.95
CA THR A 475 29.52 2.29 -12.06
C THR A 475 29.07 0.83 -11.97
N LEU A 476 29.32 0.03 -13.04
CA LEU A 476 29.11 -1.41 -12.98
C LEU A 476 29.93 -2.06 -11.86
N SER A 477 31.13 -1.56 -11.60
CA SER A 477 31.96 -2.08 -10.51
C SER A 477 31.32 -1.91 -9.14
N ASN A 478 30.61 -0.79 -8.92
CA ASN A 478 29.86 -0.56 -7.69
C ASN A 478 28.75 -1.60 -7.52
N VAL A 479 27.99 -1.89 -8.58
CA VAL A 479 26.93 -2.92 -8.58
C VAL A 479 27.52 -4.31 -8.27
N VAL A 480 28.59 -4.69 -8.96
CA VAL A 480 29.28 -5.97 -8.78
C VAL A 480 29.79 -6.13 -7.36
N ASN A 481 30.41 -5.09 -6.81
CA ASN A 481 30.97 -5.11 -5.46
C ASN A 481 29.87 -5.21 -4.40
N GLN A 482 28.78 -4.43 -4.50
CA GLN A 482 27.68 -4.49 -3.53
C GLN A 482 27.05 -5.88 -3.50
N VAL A 483 26.67 -6.42 -4.67
CA VAL A 483 26.04 -7.75 -4.76
C VAL A 483 27.01 -8.84 -4.28
N GLY A 484 28.28 -8.78 -4.71
CA GLY A 484 29.26 -9.81 -4.41
C GLY A 484 29.61 -9.91 -2.92
N ARG A 485 29.72 -8.78 -2.25
CA ARG A 485 29.97 -8.73 -0.80
C ARG A 485 28.83 -9.30 0.01
N GLU A 486 27.61 -8.92 -0.35
CA GLU A 486 26.43 -9.40 0.34
C GLU A 486 26.21 -10.91 0.15
N VAL A 487 26.64 -11.47 -0.98
CA VAL A 487 26.43 -12.89 -1.30
C VAL A 487 27.58 -13.75 -0.79
N TRP A 488 28.83 -13.28 -0.95
CA TRP A 488 30.03 -14.09 -0.66
C TRP A 488 31.00 -13.48 0.39
N GLY A 489 30.66 -12.31 0.93
CA GLY A 489 31.47 -11.62 1.92
C GLY A 489 32.82 -11.15 1.34
N ASP A 490 33.78 -10.89 2.24
CA ASP A 490 35.08 -10.31 1.87
C ASP A 490 35.94 -11.19 0.95
N LYS A 491 35.68 -12.50 0.90
CA LYS A 491 36.37 -13.41 -0.01
C LYS A 491 36.15 -13.06 -1.49
N PHE A 492 35.01 -12.45 -1.82
CA PHE A 492 34.70 -12.03 -3.19
C PHE A 492 35.73 -11.05 -3.75
N SER A 493 36.26 -10.16 -2.93
CA SER A 493 37.20 -9.13 -3.34
C SER A 493 38.61 -9.64 -3.71
N GLN A 494 38.89 -10.92 -3.49
CA GLN A 494 40.20 -11.54 -3.84
C GLN A 494 40.28 -11.94 -5.32
N TYR A 495 39.15 -11.96 -6.03
CA TYR A 495 39.07 -12.33 -7.44
C TYR A 495 39.31 -11.10 -8.34
N ARG A 496 39.75 -11.36 -9.59
CA ARG A 496 39.92 -10.31 -10.61
C ARG A 496 38.54 -9.77 -11.03
N ALA A 497 38.48 -8.53 -11.47
CA ALA A 497 37.22 -7.86 -11.85
C ALA A 497 36.37 -8.64 -12.85
N GLU A 498 36.98 -9.25 -13.85
CA GLU A 498 36.28 -10.06 -14.84
C GLU A 498 35.65 -11.31 -14.24
N GLN A 499 36.35 -11.96 -13.30
CA GLN A 499 35.84 -13.14 -12.59
C GLN A 499 34.70 -12.75 -11.65
N GLN A 500 34.81 -11.62 -10.99
CA GLN A 500 33.77 -11.05 -10.13
C GLN A 500 32.49 -10.79 -10.96
N GLN A 501 32.62 -10.09 -12.08
CA GLN A 501 31.49 -9.79 -12.96
C GLN A 501 30.84 -11.07 -13.51
N GLN A 502 31.62 -12.07 -13.94
CA GLN A 502 31.06 -13.35 -14.41
C GLN A 502 30.32 -14.11 -13.30
N ALA A 503 30.85 -14.10 -12.06
CA ALA A 503 30.21 -14.76 -10.93
C ALA A 503 28.87 -14.09 -10.58
N ILE A 504 28.82 -12.75 -10.55
CA ILE A 504 27.60 -11.98 -10.31
C ILE A 504 26.57 -12.25 -11.41
N LEU A 505 26.97 -12.19 -12.67
CA LEU A 505 26.07 -12.46 -13.79
C LEU A 505 25.47 -13.88 -13.71
N LYS A 506 26.28 -14.89 -13.40
CA LYS A 506 25.81 -16.26 -13.18
C LYS A 506 24.85 -16.35 -11.99
N TYR A 507 25.15 -15.70 -10.85
CA TYR A 507 24.29 -15.65 -9.68
C TYR A 507 22.94 -15.05 -10.03
N LEU A 508 22.91 -13.85 -10.60
CA LEU A 508 21.68 -13.15 -10.95
C LEU A 508 20.86 -13.84 -12.03
N LYS A 509 21.49 -14.61 -12.93
CA LYS A 509 20.76 -15.43 -13.90
C LYS A 509 20.05 -16.62 -13.26
N THR A 510 20.60 -17.16 -12.18
CA THR A 510 20.10 -18.40 -11.54
C THR A 510 19.26 -18.15 -10.29
N GLN A 511 19.51 -17.09 -9.56
CA GLN A 511 18.79 -16.72 -8.34
C GLN A 511 17.67 -15.72 -8.63
N SER A 512 16.62 -15.74 -7.77
CA SER A 512 15.45 -14.88 -7.90
C SER A 512 15.62 -13.60 -7.06
N SER A 513 16.60 -12.75 -7.41
CA SER A 513 16.87 -11.48 -6.75
C SER A 513 16.17 -10.30 -7.42
N LEU A 514 16.14 -9.13 -6.77
CA LEU A 514 15.73 -7.87 -7.36
C LEU A 514 16.85 -6.83 -7.17
N LEU A 515 17.23 -6.16 -8.26
CA LEU A 515 18.12 -5.00 -8.24
C LEU A 515 17.27 -3.76 -8.52
N ILE A 516 17.38 -2.76 -7.67
CA ILE A 516 16.77 -1.43 -7.86
C ILE A 516 17.90 -0.44 -8.15
N TRP A 517 17.89 0.16 -9.33
CA TRP A 517 18.79 1.22 -9.78
C TRP A 517 18.00 2.52 -9.79
N ASP A 518 18.14 3.29 -8.74
CA ASP A 518 17.35 4.50 -8.52
C ASP A 518 18.07 5.77 -9.01
N ASN A 519 17.31 6.78 -9.43
CA ASN A 519 17.81 8.06 -9.96
C ASN A 519 18.83 7.89 -11.09
N PHE A 520 18.48 7.15 -12.11
CA PHE A 520 19.41 6.73 -13.17
C PHE A 520 19.71 7.81 -14.22
N GLU A 521 18.88 8.84 -14.32
CA GLU A 521 19.01 9.89 -15.34
C GLU A 521 20.37 10.64 -15.40
N PRO A 522 21.10 10.89 -14.28
CA PRO A 522 22.37 11.58 -14.33
C PRO A 522 23.49 10.80 -15.03
N VAL A 523 23.36 9.47 -15.11
CA VAL A 523 24.32 8.58 -15.81
C VAL A 523 24.60 9.04 -17.24
N ALA A 524 23.55 9.48 -17.95
CA ALA A 524 23.65 9.95 -19.34
C ALA A 524 23.47 11.46 -19.52
N GLY A 525 23.57 12.23 -18.43
CA GLY A 525 23.47 13.70 -18.43
C GLY A 525 22.02 14.19 -18.46
N PHE A 526 21.48 14.54 -17.30
CA PHE A 526 20.17 15.15 -17.13
C PHE A 526 20.15 16.06 -15.88
N PRO A 527 19.48 17.24 -15.91
CA PRO A 527 18.71 17.83 -17.02
C PRO A 527 19.56 18.20 -18.25
N ALA A 528 18.87 18.51 -19.37
CA ALA A 528 19.52 18.87 -20.63
C ALA A 528 20.54 20.00 -20.43
N GLY A 529 21.76 19.79 -20.90
CA GLY A 529 22.87 20.70 -20.70
C GLY A 529 23.88 20.27 -19.62
N ASN A 530 23.54 19.30 -18.77
CA ASN A 530 24.51 18.70 -17.85
C ASN A 530 25.33 17.62 -18.56
N GLU A 531 26.62 17.56 -18.22
CA GLU A 531 27.46 16.47 -18.71
C GLU A 531 27.06 15.12 -18.06
N PRO A 532 27.17 14.02 -18.81
CA PRO A 532 26.97 12.67 -18.28
C PRO A 532 27.93 12.40 -17.11
N LEU A 533 27.41 11.84 -16.02
CA LEU A 533 28.26 11.45 -14.88
C LEU A 533 29.17 10.27 -15.20
N LEU A 534 28.74 9.37 -16.09
CA LEU A 534 29.56 8.25 -16.53
C LEU A 534 30.08 8.50 -17.96
N ASN A 535 31.33 8.15 -18.19
CA ASN A 535 31.92 8.19 -19.52
C ASN A 535 31.30 7.10 -20.45
N GLY A 536 31.60 7.16 -21.75
CA GLY A 536 31.04 6.24 -22.73
C GLY A 536 31.31 4.79 -22.43
N SER A 537 32.55 4.46 -22.01
CA SER A 537 32.97 3.07 -21.70
C SER A 537 32.18 2.49 -20.51
N GLU A 538 31.97 3.27 -19.47
CA GLU A 538 31.20 2.85 -18.29
C GLU A 538 29.72 2.66 -18.62
N ARG A 539 29.14 3.52 -19.43
CA ARG A 539 27.76 3.37 -19.93
C ARG A 539 27.63 2.10 -20.78
N ASP A 540 28.59 1.81 -21.67
CA ASP A 540 28.63 0.60 -22.48
C ASP A 540 28.73 -0.67 -21.61
N ASN A 541 29.47 -0.60 -20.50
CA ASN A 541 29.58 -1.73 -19.55
C ASN A 541 28.24 -1.99 -18.85
N LEU A 542 27.53 -0.96 -18.38
CA LEU A 542 26.17 -1.10 -17.79
C LEU A 542 25.19 -1.66 -18.83
N GLN A 543 25.20 -1.14 -20.06
CA GLN A 543 24.34 -1.61 -21.13
C GLN A 543 24.59 -3.10 -21.44
N ARG A 544 25.86 -3.49 -21.56
CA ARG A 544 26.25 -4.89 -21.84
C ARG A 544 25.81 -5.82 -20.71
N PHE A 545 26.03 -5.41 -19.47
CA PHE A 545 25.62 -6.17 -18.29
C PHE A 545 24.11 -6.40 -18.27
N LEU A 546 23.29 -5.38 -18.54
CA LEU A 546 21.83 -5.52 -18.63
C LEU A 546 21.42 -6.44 -19.80
N LYS A 547 22.06 -6.32 -20.98
CA LYS A 547 21.82 -7.24 -22.09
C LYS A 547 22.11 -8.69 -21.71
N ASP A 548 23.19 -8.92 -21.00
CA ASP A 548 23.59 -10.24 -20.53
C ASP A 548 22.64 -10.81 -19.46
N LEU A 549 22.01 -9.97 -18.64
CA LEU A 549 21.02 -10.38 -17.65
C LEU A 549 19.65 -10.78 -18.24
N ARG A 550 19.37 -10.45 -19.49
CA ARG A 550 18.08 -10.78 -20.13
C ARG A 550 17.79 -12.28 -20.06
N GLY A 551 16.51 -12.59 -19.77
CA GLY A 551 16.05 -13.97 -19.63
C GLY A 551 16.54 -14.69 -18.35
N GLY A 552 17.26 -14.01 -17.46
CA GLY A 552 17.63 -14.51 -16.14
C GLY A 552 16.47 -14.46 -15.15
N LYS A 553 16.65 -15.09 -13.98
CA LYS A 553 15.62 -15.15 -12.92
C LYS A 553 15.54 -13.87 -12.10
N SER A 554 16.60 -13.08 -12.02
CA SER A 554 16.59 -11.81 -11.28
C SER A 554 15.92 -10.71 -12.07
N TRP A 555 15.29 -9.79 -11.36
CA TRP A 555 14.66 -8.58 -11.88
C TRP A 555 15.56 -7.37 -11.70
N VAL A 556 15.47 -6.43 -12.63
CA VAL A 556 16.11 -5.12 -12.52
C VAL A 556 15.05 -4.04 -12.69
N LEU A 557 14.85 -3.21 -11.67
CA LEU A 557 14.00 -2.02 -11.70
C LEU A 557 14.90 -0.79 -11.79
N ILE A 558 14.77 -0.07 -12.90
CA ILE A 558 15.48 1.20 -13.09
C ILE A 558 14.48 2.33 -12.93
N THR A 559 14.77 3.35 -12.13
CA THR A 559 13.95 4.56 -12.05
C THR A 559 14.65 5.72 -12.74
N SER A 560 13.92 6.48 -13.56
CA SER A 560 14.45 7.66 -14.24
C SER A 560 13.36 8.71 -14.47
N ARG A 561 13.76 9.97 -14.66
CA ARG A 561 12.85 11.06 -15.08
C ARG A 561 12.50 11.01 -16.55
N ARG A 562 13.34 10.34 -17.34
CA ARG A 562 13.16 10.20 -18.79
C ARG A 562 13.28 8.76 -19.23
N GLU A 563 12.95 8.51 -20.47
CA GLU A 563 13.28 7.25 -21.12
C GLU A 563 14.80 7.17 -21.39
N GLU A 564 15.41 6.06 -20.99
CA GLU A 564 16.84 5.79 -21.16
C GLU A 564 17.07 4.95 -22.45
N SER A 565 16.68 5.48 -23.59
CA SER A 565 16.73 4.78 -24.90
C SER A 565 18.14 4.30 -25.27
N TRP A 566 19.19 4.97 -24.77
CA TRP A 566 20.59 4.59 -24.99
C TRP A 566 20.94 3.21 -24.36
N LEU A 567 20.18 2.75 -23.37
CA LEU A 567 20.38 1.41 -22.78
C LEU A 567 20.19 0.27 -23.78
N ASP A 568 19.31 0.42 -24.76
CA ASP A 568 19.05 -0.56 -25.83
C ASP A 568 19.18 -2.02 -25.36
N CYS A 569 18.72 -2.30 -24.15
CA CYS A 569 18.79 -3.64 -23.54
C CYS A 569 17.44 -4.38 -23.59
N GLY A 570 16.41 -3.79 -24.22
CA GLY A 570 15.08 -4.37 -24.37
C GLY A 570 14.31 -4.40 -23.05
N TYR A 571 14.31 -3.32 -22.31
CA TYR A 571 13.51 -3.15 -21.08
C TYR A 571 12.03 -2.92 -21.38
N ARG A 572 11.19 -3.15 -20.37
CA ARG A 572 9.78 -2.72 -20.37
C ARG A 572 9.66 -1.31 -19.77
N LEU A 573 9.17 -0.36 -20.55
CA LEU A 573 8.90 0.99 -20.06
C LEU A 573 7.55 1.05 -19.32
N LEU A 574 7.53 1.61 -18.11
CA LEU A 574 6.34 1.98 -17.37
C LEU A 574 6.39 3.45 -16.96
N GLU A 575 5.32 4.18 -17.26
CA GLU A 575 5.14 5.54 -16.79
C GLU A 575 4.47 5.56 -15.41
N LEU A 576 5.05 6.30 -14.45
CA LEU A 576 4.47 6.58 -13.15
C LEU A 576 3.82 7.97 -13.14
N ARG A 577 2.54 8.00 -12.90
CA ARG A 577 1.74 9.22 -12.78
C ARG A 577 1.51 9.61 -11.32
N GLY A 578 0.83 10.74 -11.08
CA GLY A 578 0.41 11.17 -9.75
C GLY A 578 -0.37 10.09 -9.00
N LEU A 579 -0.54 10.27 -7.70
CA LEU A 579 -1.39 9.43 -6.86
C LEU A 579 -2.84 9.50 -7.34
N ARG A 580 -3.58 8.44 -7.12
CA ARG A 580 -5.02 8.37 -7.43
C ARG A 580 -5.83 9.04 -6.33
N GLU A 581 -7.06 9.40 -6.63
CA GLU A 581 -7.92 10.21 -5.77
C GLU A 581 -7.95 9.73 -4.31
N GLN A 582 -8.15 8.43 -4.07
CA GLN A 582 -8.16 7.86 -2.71
C GLN A 582 -6.80 7.93 -2.00
N ASP A 583 -5.71 7.73 -2.74
CA ASP A 583 -4.35 7.78 -2.20
C ASP A 583 -3.93 9.23 -1.93
N VAL A 584 -4.42 10.17 -2.77
CA VAL A 584 -4.26 11.62 -2.55
C VAL A 584 -4.90 12.03 -1.23
N GLU A 585 -6.12 11.58 -0.98
CA GLU A 585 -6.83 11.89 0.27
C GLU A 585 -6.11 11.34 1.49
N GLU A 586 -5.58 10.12 1.41
CA GLU A 586 -4.83 9.50 2.50
C GLU A 586 -3.53 10.28 2.79
N LEU A 587 -2.75 10.62 1.75
CA LEU A 587 -1.55 11.43 1.92
C LEU A 587 -1.88 12.82 2.47
N ALA A 588 -2.90 13.46 1.91
CA ALA A 588 -3.33 14.78 2.35
C ALA A 588 -3.79 14.76 3.82
N ALA A 589 -4.49 13.71 4.25
CA ALA A 589 -4.89 13.54 5.64
C ALA A 589 -3.69 13.51 6.58
N LYS A 590 -2.66 12.72 6.27
CA LYS A 590 -1.43 12.63 7.08
C LYS A 590 -0.64 13.94 7.10
N ILE A 591 -0.58 14.65 5.97
CA ILE A 591 0.08 15.96 5.91
C ILE A 591 -0.65 16.95 6.81
N LEU A 592 -1.98 17.08 6.68
CA LEU A 592 -2.79 18.03 7.46
C LEU A 592 -2.77 17.72 8.95
N GLU A 593 -2.82 16.46 9.35
CA GLU A 593 -2.65 16.03 10.73
C GLU A 593 -1.29 16.49 11.29
N THR A 594 -0.22 16.29 10.53
CA THR A 594 1.15 16.68 10.93
C THR A 594 1.28 18.20 11.16
N VAL A 595 0.58 19.02 10.37
CA VAL A 595 0.62 20.48 10.51
C VAL A 595 -0.46 21.03 11.44
N GLY A 596 -1.32 20.16 12.00
CA GLY A 596 -2.36 20.52 12.96
C GLY A 596 -3.58 21.20 12.34
N VAL A 597 -3.94 20.85 11.11
CA VAL A 597 -5.14 21.33 10.43
C VAL A 597 -6.25 20.28 10.55
N ASP A 598 -7.36 20.67 11.18
CA ASP A 598 -8.53 19.79 11.30
C ASP A 598 -9.34 19.79 10.01
N ARG A 599 -9.36 18.66 9.32
CA ARG A 599 -10.09 18.45 8.06
C ARG A 599 -11.60 18.69 8.18
N LYS A 600 -12.19 18.52 9.38
CA LYS A 600 -13.62 18.76 9.62
C LYS A 600 -14.03 20.20 9.34
N ASN A 601 -13.10 21.13 9.45
CA ASN A 601 -13.33 22.55 9.24
C ASN A 601 -13.03 23.01 7.79
N LEU A 602 -12.61 22.10 6.91
CA LEU A 602 -12.32 22.43 5.52
C LEU A 602 -13.60 22.40 4.67
N PRO A 603 -13.84 23.43 3.84
CA PRO A 603 -14.97 23.47 2.93
C PRO A 603 -14.75 22.53 1.73
N SER A 604 -15.80 22.31 0.93
CA SER A 604 -15.78 21.42 -0.24
C SER A 604 -14.74 21.77 -1.32
N GLU A 605 -14.36 23.04 -1.41
CA GLU A 605 -13.30 23.56 -2.30
C GLU A 605 -11.94 22.88 -2.02
N TYR A 606 -11.76 22.30 -0.85
CA TYR A 606 -10.59 21.48 -0.56
C TYR A 606 -10.42 20.33 -1.56
N LEU A 607 -11.50 19.67 -1.99
CA LEU A 607 -11.44 18.62 -3.00
C LEU A 607 -11.01 19.16 -4.37
N GLU A 608 -11.42 20.38 -4.73
CA GLU A 608 -10.97 21.05 -5.93
C GLU A 608 -9.47 21.37 -5.88
N LEU A 609 -8.97 21.78 -4.70
CA LEU A 609 -7.53 21.97 -4.49
C LEU A 609 -6.76 20.67 -4.70
N LEU A 610 -7.21 19.55 -4.14
CA LEU A 610 -6.57 18.24 -4.33
C LEU A 610 -6.53 17.83 -5.81
N LYS A 611 -7.62 18.06 -6.55
CA LYS A 611 -7.67 17.80 -8.00
C LYS A 611 -6.71 18.69 -8.78
N LEU A 612 -6.60 19.96 -8.42
CA LEU A 612 -5.68 20.92 -9.07
C LEU A 612 -4.21 20.51 -8.90
N LEU A 613 -3.85 19.92 -7.74
CA LEU A 613 -2.51 19.40 -7.47
C LEU A 613 -2.20 18.08 -8.22
N GLY A 614 -3.17 17.52 -8.94
CA GLY A 614 -2.99 16.41 -9.88
C GLY A 614 -2.46 15.12 -9.25
N GLY A 615 -2.61 14.95 -7.94
CA GLY A 615 -2.09 13.79 -7.20
C GLY A 615 -0.56 13.74 -7.10
N HIS A 616 0.13 14.87 -7.34
CA HIS A 616 1.59 14.90 -7.25
C HIS A 616 2.04 14.94 -5.78
N PRO A 617 2.70 13.90 -5.23
CA PRO A 617 2.98 13.79 -3.79
C PRO A 617 3.75 14.98 -3.24
N PHE A 618 4.77 15.44 -3.97
CA PHE A 618 5.59 16.56 -3.52
C PHE A 618 4.81 17.88 -3.55
N SER A 619 3.96 18.12 -4.56
CA SER A 619 3.09 19.30 -4.60
C SER A 619 2.10 19.32 -3.43
N LEU A 620 1.54 18.16 -3.06
CA LEU A 620 0.68 18.03 -1.88
C LEU A 620 1.44 18.42 -0.60
N ARG A 621 2.68 17.94 -0.43
CA ARG A 621 3.53 18.26 0.73
C ARG A 621 3.84 19.74 0.84
N VAL A 622 4.02 20.40 -0.29
CA VAL A 622 4.43 21.82 -0.35
C VAL A 622 3.23 22.76 -0.20
N VAL A 623 2.07 22.41 -0.75
CA VAL A 623 0.89 23.32 -0.77
C VAL A 623 -0.01 23.15 0.45
N LEU A 624 -0.31 21.92 0.87
CA LEU A 624 -1.31 21.68 1.93
C LEU A 624 -0.96 22.30 3.30
N PRO A 625 0.30 22.44 3.72
CA PRO A 625 0.62 23.14 4.97
C PRO A 625 0.08 24.57 5.06
N HIS A 626 -0.09 25.27 3.92
CA HIS A 626 -0.64 26.62 3.88
C HIS A 626 -2.12 26.70 4.28
N LEU A 627 -2.84 25.57 4.28
CA LEU A 627 -4.21 25.51 4.80
C LEU A 627 -4.31 25.82 6.30
N LYS A 628 -3.19 25.86 7.02
CA LYS A 628 -3.13 26.34 8.39
C LYS A 628 -3.50 27.82 8.53
N THR A 629 -3.22 28.62 7.52
CA THR A 629 -3.39 30.10 7.53
C THR A 629 -4.27 30.63 6.41
N GLN A 630 -4.60 29.84 5.41
CA GLN A 630 -5.33 30.24 4.22
C GLN A 630 -6.49 29.30 3.92
N GLN A 631 -7.54 29.86 3.27
CA GLN A 631 -8.67 29.05 2.80
C GLN A 631 -8.34 28.36 1.47
N PRO A 632 -8.89 27.17 1.21
CA PRO A 632 -8.67 26.41 -0.04
C PRO A 632 -8.90 27.27 -1.30
N LYS A 633 -9.96 28.10 -1.32
CA LYS A 633 -10.29 28.97 -2.44
C LYS A 633 -9.15 29.94 -2.77
N GLN A 634 -8.51 30.53 -1.77
CA GLN A 634 -7.39 31.46 -1.99
C GLN A 634 -6.17 30.76 -2.58
N LEU A 635 -5.91 29.50 -2.14
CA LEU A 635 -4.84 28.67 -2.71
C LEU A 635 -5.11 28.31 -4.17
N ILE A 636 -6.36 27.92 -4.49
CA ILE A 636 -6.77 27.61 -5.87
C ILE A 636 -6.58 28.82 -6.79
N GLU A 637 -7.04 30.00 -6.39
CA GLU A 637 -6.91 31.24 -7.17
C GLU A 637 -5.44 31.59 -7.42
N SER A 638 -4.59 31.49 -6.38
CA SER A 638 -3.15 31.79 -6.52
C SER A 638 -2.43 30.77 -7.42
N LEU A 639 -2.74 29.48 -7.30
CA LEU A 639 -2.14 28.43 -8.13
C LEU A 639 -2.60 28.55 -9.59
N ARG A 640 -3.86 28.86 -9.86
CA ARG A 640 -4.38 29.10 -11.21
C ARG A 640 -3.69 30.29 -11.89
N GLN A 641 -3.53 31.40 -11.18
CA GLN A 641 -2.78 32.56 -11.72
C GLN A 641 -1.35 32.16 -12.13
N GLY A 642 -0.66 31.33 -11.32
CA GLY A 642 0.66 30.81 -11.68
C GLY A 642 0.63 29.88 -12.90
N LEU A 643 -0.41 29.08 -13.08
CA LEU A 643 -0.56 28.16 -14.23
C LEU A 643 -0.92 28.87 -15.52
N ASP A 644 -1.76 29.91 -15.48
CA ASP A 644 -2.22 30.67 -16.65
C ASP A 644 -1.10 31.49 -17.31
N THR A 645 -0.04 31.82 -16.56
CA THR A 645 1.13 32.54 -17.10
C THR A 645 2.04 31.66 -17.97
N LEU A 646 1.74 30.36 -18.11
CA LEU A 646 2.60 29.37 -18.73
C LEU A 646 1.90 28.65 -19.90
N ASP A 647 2.27 28.93 -21.15
CA ASP A 647 1.78 28.22 -22.36
C ASP A 647 2.34 26.78 -22.48
N GLY A 648 1.49 25.79 -22.82
CA GLY A 648 1.99 24.45 -23.22
C GLY A 648 1.03 23.26 -23.19
N THR A 649 1.51 22.14 -23.74
CA THR A 649 0.84 20.84 -23.89
C THR A 649 0.56 20.13 -22.53
N PRO A 650 -0.39 19.18 -22.45
CA PRO A 650 -0.80 18.52 -21.18
C PRO A 650 0.32 17.92 -20.35
N ASP A 651 1.37 17.36 -20.96
CA ASP A 651 2.50 16.77 -20.23
C ASP A 651 3.42 17.84 -19.63
N LYS A 652 3.59 18.98 -20.29
CA LYS A 652 4.27 20.15 -19.74
C LYS A 652 3.48 20.83 -18.61
N VAL A 653 2.15 20.69 -18.57
CA VAL A 653 1.30 21.26 -17.52
C VAL A 653 1.58 20.62 -16.16
N ARG A 654 1.95 19.35 -16.09
CA ARG A 654 2.26 18.65 -14.83
C ARG A 654 3.61 19.03 -14.24
N GLU A 655 4.66 19.14 -15.08
CA GLU A 655 5.96 19.69 -14.65
C GLU A 655 5.81 21.12 -14.15
N LYS A 656 4.95 21.89 -14.82
CA LYS A 656 4.58 23.24 -14.44
C LYS A 656 3.84 23.28 -13.10
N SER A 657 2.97 22.31 -12.79
CA SER A 657 2.27 22.24 -11.50
C SER A 657 3.24 22.10 -10.32
N LEU A 658 4.33 21.34 -10.47
CA LEU A 658 5.35 21.23 -9.43
C LEU A 658 6.12 22.55 -9.27
N ALA A 659 6.55 23.15 -10.39
CA ALA A 659 7.27 24.43 -10.37
C ALA A 659 6.38 25.53 -9.75
N VAL A 660 5.12 25.63 -10.16
CA VAL A 660 4.15 26.59 -9.60
C VAL A 660 3.90 26.34 -8.10
N SER A 661 3.82 25.07 -7.68
CA SER A 661 3.65 24.72 -6.26
C SER A 661 4.87 25.15 -5.44
N LEU A 662 6.08 24.91 -5.97
CA LEU A 662 7.32 25.36 -5.34
C LEU A 662 7.42 26.90 -5.32
N ASP A 663 7.13 27.56 -6.43
CA ASP A 663 7.11 29.02 -6.55
C ASP A 663 6.16 29.65 -5.55
N TYR A 664 4.95 29.08 -5.47
CA TYR A 664 3.96 29.53 -4.51
C TYR A 664 4.46 29.43 -3.06
N SER A 665 4.99 28.27 -2.67
CA SER A 665 5.45 28.05 -1.29
C SER A 665 6.72 28.83 -1.00
N PHE A 666 7.64 28.93 -1.96
CA PHE A 666 8.86 29.73 -1.83
C PHE A 666 8.55 31.23 -1.69
N ALA A 667 7.56 31.74 -2.44
CA ALA A 667 7.11 33.14 -2.33
C ALA A 667 6.49 33.48 -0.97
N LYS A 668 5.98 32.48 -0.23
CA LYS A 668 5.42 32.68 1.12
C LYS A 668 6.47 32.70 2.23
N LEU A 669 7.68 32.26 1.94
CA LEU A 669 8.77 32.35 2.90
C LEU A 669 9.16 33.80 3.15
N SER A 670 9.77 34.06 4.31
CA SER A 670 10.33 35.36 4.64
C SER A 670 11.33 35.80 3.58
N GLU A 671 11.51 37.12 3.43
CA GLU A 671 12.49 37.67 2.49
C GLU A 671 13.90 37.11 2.76
N ARG A 672 14.25 36.97 4.05
CA ARG A 672 15.52 36.40 4.47
C ARG A 672 15.65 34.92 4.06
N ALA A 673 14.60 34.11 4.22
CA ALA A 673 14.60 32.73 3.78
C ALA A 673 14.72 32.60 2.25
N ARG A 674 13.99 33.44 1.49
CA ARG A 674 14.09 33.47 0.02
C ARG A 674 15.47 33.86 -0.51
N ARG A 675 16.19 34.68 0.25
CA ARG A 675 17.54 35.10 -0.09
C ARG A 675 18.58 34.02 0.16
N HIS A 676 18.48 33.28 1.29
CA HIS A 676 19.53 32.37 1.74
C HIS A 676 19.30 30.90 1.38
N LEU A 677 18.05 30.42 1.26
CA LEU A 677 17.77 29.04 0.91
C LEU A 677 18.29 28.58 -0.47
N PRO A 678 18.44 29.46 -1.49
CA PRO A 678 19.07 29.04 -2.74
C PRO A 678 20.49 28.46 -2.57
N PHE A 679 21.19 28.78 -1.49
CA PHE A 679 22.47 28.17 -1.14
C PHE A 679 22.39 26.63 -1.00
N LEU A 680 21.24 26.11 -0.60
CA LEU A 680 21.01 24.65 -0.49
C LEU A 680 21.06 23.92 -1.85
N ALA A 681 21.06 24.64 -2.96
CA ALA A 681 21.31 24.07 -4.28
C ALA A 681 22.69 23.41 -4.44
N LEU A 682 23.61 23.77 -3.56
CA LEU A 682 25.00 23.28 -3.53
C LEU A 682 25.18 22.04 -2.66
N PHE A 683 24.08 21.50 -2.11
CA PHE A 683 24.09 20.33 -1.20
C PHE A 683 23.27 19.18 -1.79
N SER A 684 23.59 17.97 -1.38
CA SER A 684 22.95 16.73 -1.83
C SER A 684 22.31 15.99 -0.66
N GLU A 685 21.09 15.46 -0.87
CA GLU A 685 20.29 14.64 0.04
C GLU A 685 19.96 15.29 1.38
N GLN A 686 20.94 15.88 2.07
CA GLN A 686 20.73 16.45 3.40
C GLN A 686 21.69 17.60 3.70
N VAL A 687 21.32 18.38 4.71
CA VAL A 687 22.10 19.51 5.20
C VAL A 687 22.00 19.61 6.71
N ASP A 688 23.12 19.93 7.35
CA ASP A 688 23.21 20.20 8.77
C ASP A 688 23.37 21.70 9.04
N ALA A 689 22.51 22.27 9.91
CA ALA A 689 22.58 23.70 10.28
C ALA A 689 23.91 24.08 10.94
N GLY A 690 24.62 23.14 11.55
CA GLY A 690 25.96 23.37 12.10
C GLY A 690 27.02 23.60 11.03
N TRP A 691 26.99 22.83 9.94
CA TRP A 691 27.92 23.03 8.80
C TRP A 691 27.58 24.27 8.02
N LEU A 692 26.31 24.58 7.80
CA LEU A 692 25.89 25.85 7.21
C LEU A 692 26.39 27.04 8.02
N HIS A 693 26.27 26.97 9.37
CA HIS A 693 26.82 27.96 10.26
C HIS A 693 28.35 28.06 10.16
N ALA A 694 29.05 26.92 10.23
CA ALA A 694 30.51 26.92 10.15
C ALA A 694 31.04 27.57 8.89
N PHE A 695 30.37 27.35 7.74
CA PHE A 695 30.74 27.98 6.49
C PHE A 695 30.36 29.48 6.38
N SER A 696 29.23 29.89 6.93
CA SER A 696 28.64 31.20 6.62
C SER A 696 28.78 32.25 7.72
N SER A 697 29.26 31.90 8.93
CA SER A 697 29.08 32.79 10.08
C SER A 697 30.19 33.80 10.31
N ASN A 698 31.42 33.47 9.96
CA ASN A 698 32.59 34.29 10.31
C ASN A 698 32.98 35.25 9.17
N PRO A 699 32.81 36.56 9.31
CA PRO A 699 33.18 37.52 8.26
C PRO A 699 34.69 37.71 8.10
N ASP A 700 35.49 37.17 9.00
CA ASP A 700 36.93 37.25 8.93
C ASP A 700 37.57 36.07 8.18
N ASP A 701 36.83 34.99 7.99
CA ASP A 701 37.25 33.80 7.26
C ASP A 701 36.91 33.92 5.75
N GLU A 702 37.71 33.31 4.89
CA GLU A 702 37.51 33.33 3.45
C GLU A 702 36.13 32.73 3.04
N ASP A 703 35.65 31.70 3.77
CA ASP A 703 34.37 31.06 3.50
C ASP A 703 33.20 31.98 3.84
N GLY A 704 33.26 32.64 5.01
CA GLY A 704 32.26 33.60 5.42
C GLY A 704 32.24 34.87 4.59
N GLN A 705 33.39 35.30 4.09
CA GLN A 705 33.49 36.42 3.14
C GLN A 705 32.87 36.07 1.78
N ALA A 706 33.14 34.86 1.27
CA ALA A 706 32.53 34.37 0.04
C ALA A 706 31.00 34.26 0.16
N TYR A 707 30.51 33.75 1.27
CA TYR A 707 29.11 33.69 1.55
C TYR A 707 28.47 35.08 1.63
N GLN A 708 29.08 36.01 2.38
CA GLN A 708 28.61 37.39 2.54
C GLN A 708 28.58 38.14 1.20
N ALA A 709 29.58 37.91 0.35
CA ALA A 709 29.64 38.53 -0.96
C ALA A 709 28.43 38.20 -1.85
N VAL A 710 27.93 36.96 -1.75
CA VAL A 710 26.76 36.48 -2.50
C VAL A 710 25.46 36.88 -1.81
N PHE A 711 25.31 36.61 -0.52
CA PHE A 711 24.04 36.73 0.19
C PHE A 711 23.87 38.01 1.02
N GLY A 712 24.91 38.87 1.10
CA GLY A 712 24.87 40.19 1.73
C GLY A 712 25.00 40.19 3.25
N GLU A 713 24.87 39.07 3.93
CA GLU A 713 25.06 38.96 5.39
C GLU A 713 25.59 37.57 5.80
N ASN A 714 26.21 37.50 6.96
CA ASN A 714 26.63 36.24 7.55
C ASN A 714 25.53 35.72 8.50
N LEU A 715 25.34 34.38 8.55
CA LEU A 715 24.28 33.75 9.34
C LEU A 715 24.83 32.95 10.51
N GLN A 716 24.24 33.16 11.68
CA GLN A 716 24.53 32.37 12.86
C GLN A 716 23.68 31.06 12.88
N LYS A 717 24.09 30.07 13.67
CA LYS A 717 23.38 28.79 13.78
C LYS A 717 21.87 28.94 14.07
N ALA A 718 21.53 29.89 14.95
CA ALA A 718 20.13 30.18 15.27
C ALA A 718 19.34 30.74 14.08
N ASP A 719 19.99 31.49 13.19
CA ASP A 719 19.40 32.01 11.98
C ASP A 719 19.10 30.86 10.99
N TRP A 720 20.09 30.00 10.74
CA TRP A 720 19.94 28.82 9.89
C TRP A 720 18.81 27.91 10.39
N LEU A 721 18.78 27.58 11.70
CA LEU A 721 17.70 26.78 12.27
C LEU A 721 16.33 27.41 12.03
N ARG A 722 16.23 28.75 12.14
CA ARG A 722 14.97 29.46 11.87
C ARG A 722 14.56 29.34 10.42
N LEU A 723 15.48 29.58 9.47
CA LEU A 723 15.22 29.52 8.04
C LEU A 723 14.88 28.07 7.56
N LEU A 724 15.62 27.08 8.05
CA LEU A 724 15.38 25.67 7.72
C LEU A 724 14.06 25.16 8.32
N ASN A 725 13.72 25.57 9.54
CA ASN A 725 12.42 25.26 10.15
C ASN A 725 11.26 25.93 9.40
N GLU A 726 11.43 27.16 8.93
CA GLU A 726 10.44 27.85 8.08
C GLU A 726 10.22 27.07 6.78
N ALA A 727 11.30 26.65 6.10
CA ALA A 727 11.23 25.83 4.90
C ALA A 727 10.60 24.44 5.16
N ALA A 728 10.91 23.83 6.31
CA ALA A 728 10.31 22.54 6.69
C ALA A 728 8.81 22.68 7.01
N ALA A 729 8.40 23.78 7.67
CA ALA A 729 6.98 24.08 7.91
C ALA A 729 6.20 24.30 6.62
N ALA A 730 6.84 24.86 5.58
CA ALA A 730 6.29 24.99 4.24
C ALA A 730 6.37 23.72 3.39
N GLY A 731 6.83 22.60 3.94
CA GLY A 731 6.96 21.31 3.24
C GLY A 731 8.08 21.23 2.19
N ILE A 732 8.91 22.25 2.10
CA ILE A 732 10.06 22.34 1.15
C ILE A 732 11.19 21.42 1.59
N LEU A 733 11.48 21.37 2.90
CA LEU A 733 12.45 20.47 3.53
C LEU A 733 11.75 19.47 4.45
N GLU A 734 12.48 18.43 4.86
CA GLU A 734 12.04 17.47 5.87
C GLU A 734 13.02 17.49 7.04
N HIS A 735 12.54 17.80 8.23
CA HIS A 735 13.36 17.81 9.45
C HIS A 735 13.55 16.37 9.94
N LEU A 736 14.81 15.90 9.95
CA LEU A 736 15.16 14.51 10.35
C LEU A 736 15.46 14.39 11.84
N GLY A 737 15.86 15.48 12.49
CA GLY A 737 16.18 15.53 13.91
C GLY A 737 17.30 16.50 14.22
N GLU A 738 17.34 17.06 15.44
CA GLU A 738 18.30 18.05 15.91
C GLU A 738 18.58 19.20 14.92
N THR A 739 19.63 19.10 14.12
CA THR A 739 20.09 20.13 13.18
C THR A 739 20.07 19.68 11.73
N ILE A 740 19.61 18.44 11.43
CA ILE A 740 19.69 17.82 10.11
C ILE A 740 18.35 17.92 9.39
N TYR A 741 18.42 18.34 8.11
CA TYR A 741 17.25 18.47 7.23
C TYR A 741 17.52 17.75 5.90
N LYS A 742 16.53 16.97 5.46
CA LYS A 742 16.56 16.29 4.17
C LYS A 742 16.12 17.22 3.05
N ILE A 743 16.91 17.22 1.98
CA ILE A 743 16.66 17.95 0.74
C ILE A 743 16.02 16.98 -0.24
N HIS A 744 14.79 17.28 -0.70
CA HIS A 744 14.15 16.45 -1.72
C HIS A 744 14.92 16.56 -3.05
N PRO A 745 15.17 15.47 -3.81
CA PRO A 745 15.98 15.51 -5.04
C PRO A 745 15.49 16.49 -6.13
N ALA A 746 14.23 16.89 -6.10
CA ALA A 746 13.71 17.93 -7.01
C ALA A 746 14.13 19.36 -6.63
N LEU A 747 14.50 19.59 -5.36
CA LEU A 747 14.72 20.92 -4.81
C LEU A 747 16.05 21.57 -5.27
N PRO A 748 17.18 20.86 -5.33
CA PRO A 748 18.45 21.46 -5.79
C PRO A 748 18.33 22.07 -7.18
N TRP A 749 17.63 21.41 -8.12
CA TRP A 749 17.35 21.94 -9.45
C TRP A 749 16.59 23.29 -9.39
N TYR A 750 15.51 23.34 -8.62
CA TYR A 750 14.69 24.54 -8.45
C TYR A 750 15.49 25.69 -7.80
N LEU A 751 16.20 25.39 -6.71
CA LEU A 751 17.01 26.38 -6.00
C LEU A 751 18.20 26.85 -6.81
N ARG A 752 18.81 25.99 -7.64
CA ARG A 752 19.90 26.38 -8.54
C ARG A 752 19.44 27.38 -9.61
N GLN A 753 18.24 27.20 -10.14
CA GLN A 753 17.64 28.20 -11.01
C GLN A 753 17.49 29.54 -10.29
N ARG A 754 16.95 29.52 -9.06
CA ARG A 754 16.83 30.76 -8.26
C ARG A 754 18.18 31.41 -7.94
N LEU A 755 19.18 30.59 -7.61
CA LEU A 755 20.54 31.09 -7.39
C LEU A 755 21.11 31.76 -8.63
N SER A 756 20.93 31.17 -9.81
CA SER A 756 21.38 31.71 -11.09
C SER A 756 20.62 32.96 -11.56
N GLU A 757 19.33 33.11 -11.16
CA GLU A 757 18.53 34.30 -11.44
C GLU A 757 18.93 35.48 -10.55
N GLN A 758 19.45 35.23 -9.35
CA GLN A 758 19.77 36.25 -8.34
C GLN A 758 21.25 36.71 -8.37
N HIS A 759 22.17 35.85 -8.83
CA HIS A 759 23.59 36.03 -8.69
C HIS A 759 24.34 35.74 -10.00
N ALA A 760 25.48 36.42 -10.21
CA ALA A 760 26.30 36.19 -11.36
C ALA A 760 27.01 34.81 -11.32
N ALA A 761 27.17 34.17 -12.49
CA ALA A 761 27.79 32.85 -12.57
C ALA A 761 29.20 32.80 -11.94
N GLN A 762 29.95 33.89 -12.01
CA GLN A 762 31.28 33.98 -11.42
C GLN A 762 31.24 33.99 -9.87
N GLU A 763 30.24 34.67 -9.28
CA GLU A 763 30.04 34.68 -7.83
C GLU A 763 29.66 33.30 -7.30
N VAL A 764 28.76 32.60 -7.99
CA VAL A 764 28.35 31.23 -7.66
C VAL A 764 29.54 30.27 -7.80
N SER A 765 30.35 30.40 -8.87
CA SER A 765 31.54 29.55 -9.04
C SER A 765 32.58 29.75 -7.96
N GLU A 766 32.77 30.98 -7.48
CA GLU A 766 33.70 31.24 -6.38
C GLU A 766 33.19 30.68 -5.06
N LEU A 767 31.88 30.77 -4.80
CA LEU A 767 31.23 30.18 -3.64
C LEU A 767 31.36 28.65 -3.67
N GLU A 768 31.18 28.00 -4.82
CA GLU A 768 31.39 26.56 -5.00
C GLU A 768 32.81 26.11 -4.70
N LYS A 769 33.82 26.89 -5.13
CA LYS A 769 35.23 26.59 -4.82
C LYS A 769 35.52 26.66 -3.32
N LYS A 770 34.98 27.66 -2.63
CA LYS A 770 35.17 27.78 -1.19
C LYS A 770 34.47 26.66 -0.45
N LEU A 771 33.25 26.24 -0.88
CA LEU A 771 32.53 25.12 -0.32
C LEU A 771 33.31 23.80 -0.52
N LEU A 772 33.94 23.59 -1.67
CA LEU A 772 34.83 22.47 -1.92
C LEU A 772 36.00 22.41 -0.93
N VAL A 773 36.71 23.55 -0.73
CA VAL A 773 37.80 23.62 0.24
C VAL A 773 37.31 23.33 1.66
N PHE A 774 36.16 23.89 2.05
CA PHE A 774 35.52 23.63 3.33
C PHE A 774 35.25 22.13 3.55
N TYR A 775 34.66 21.43 2.57
CA TYR A 775 34.39 20.00 2.67
C TYR A 775 35.67 19.14 2.65
N ALA A 776 36.72 19.57 1.96
CA ALA A 776 38.03 18.91 2.03
C ALA A 776 38.65 19.03 3.42
N VAL A 777 38.58 20.22 4.05
CA VAL A 777 39.06 20.42 5.45
C VAL A 777 38.23 19.62 6.44
N LEU A 778 36.89 19.58 6.28
CA LEU A 778 36.00 18.76 7.10
C LEU A 778 36.38 17.29 7.00
N ALA A 779 36.54 16.78 5.76
CA ALA A 779 36.93 15.40 5.52
C ALA A 779 38.25 15.01 6.17
N ASP A 780 39.27 15.88 6.06
CA ASP A 780 40.59 15.64 6.69
C ASP A 780 40.54 15.65 8.20
N ASN A 781 39.79 16.57 8.80
CA ASN A 781 39.61 16.64 10.23
C ASN A 781 38.96 15.37 10.78
N TYR A 782 37.84 14.91 10.23
CA TYR A 782 37.19 13.68 10.69
C TYR A 782 37.96 12.41 10.31
N ARG A 783 38.71 12.42 9.19
CA ARG A 783 39.65 11.35 8.88
C ARG A 783 40.72 11.18 9.99
N LYS A 784 41.25 12.27 10.49
CA LYS A 784 42.23 12.24 11.63
C LYS A 784 41.55 11.79 12.92
N GLU A 785 40.30 12.19 13.16
CA GLU A 785 39.54 11.77 14.34
C GLU A 785 39.12 10.31 14.32
N LEU A 786 39.13 9.63 13.17
CA LEU A 786 38.89 8.18 13.10
C LEU A 786 39.85 7.36 13.99
N ILE A 787 41.00 7.93 14.39
CA ILE A 787 41.97 7.28 15.28
C ILE A 787 41.57 7.43 16.74
N SER A 788 41.07 8.58 17.16
CA SER A 788 40.75 8.95 18.53
C SER A 788 39.29 8.76 18.92
N ASN A 789 38.36 8.99 17.99
CA ASN A 789 36.91 8.89 18.16
C ASN A 789 36.27 8.28 16.93
N ALA A 790 36.52 6.98 16.72
CA ALA A 790 36.14 6.29 15.49
C ALA A 790 34.63 6.25 15.24
N GLU A 791 33.79 6.15 16.27
CA GLU A 791 32.36 6.04 16.17
C GLU A 791 31.75 7.36 15.66
N MET A 792 32.08 8.47 16.33
CA MET A 792 31.58 9.80 15.95
C MET A 792 32.09 10.22 14.57
N ALA A 793 33.38 10.06 14.30
CA ALA A 793 33.97 10.40 13.02
C ALA A 793 33.37 9.57 11.85
N SER A 794 33.18 8.27 12.07
CA SER A 794 32.49 7.42 11.06
C SER A 794 31.05 7.84 10.86
N PHE A 795 30.34 8.23 11.89
CA PHE A 795 28.97 8.72 11.78
C PHE A 795 28.91 9.99 10.93
N VAL A 796 29.73 11.00 11.25
CA VAL A 796 29.74 12.28 10.52
C VAL A 796 30.13 12.07 9.05
N LEU A 797 31.19 11.33 8.76
CA LEU A 797 31.62 11.08 7.38
C LEU A 797 30.59 10.29 6.58
N ARG A 798 29.79 9.44 7.20
CA ARG A 798 28.68 8.72 6.56
C ARG A 798 27.49 9.64 6.30
N VAL A 799 27.15 10.51 7.25
CA VAL A 799 26.06 11.49 7.09
C VAL A 799 26.39 12.45 5.97
N GLU A 800 27.63 12.91 5.89
CA GLU A 800 28.08 13.84 4.86
C GLU A 800 28.59 13.17 3.57
N GLU A 801 28.56 11.85 3.45
CA GLU A 801 29.00 11.12 2.26
C GLU A 801 28.39 11.67 0.95
N PRO A 802 27.06 11.98 0.85
CA PRO A 802 26.50 12.56 -0.37
C PRO A 802 27.11 13.93 -0.73
N ASN A 803 27.31 14.79 0.25
CA ASN A 803 27.93 16.11 0.06
C ASN A 803 29.43 15.99 -0.28
N LEU A 804 30.14 15.06 0.36
CA LEU A 804 31.55 14.78 0.03
C LEU A 804 31.70 14.25 -1.40
N LEU A 805 30.83 13.37 -1.86
CA LEU A 805 30.81 12.87 -3.23
C LEU A 805 30.49 13.96 -4.25
N GLN A 806 29.55 14.85 -3.93
CA GLN A 806 29.25 16.00 -4.77
C GLN A 806 30.45 16.93 -4.91
N ASN A 807 31.12 17.25 -3.79
CA ASN A 807 32.31 18.09 -3.79
C ASN A 807 33.52 17.41 -4.46
N LEU A 808 33.66 16.09 -4.38
CA LEU A 808 34.66 15.33 -5.12
C LEU A 808 34.55 15.55 -6.64
N ARG A 809 33.33 15.51 -7.17
CA ARG A 809 33.08 15.77 -8.60
C ARG A 809 33.37 17.21 -8.99
N LEU A 810 32.97 18.12 -8.11
CA LEU A 810 33.30 19.54 -8.34
C LEU A 810 34.83 19.73 -8.38
N ALA A 811 35.57 19.02 -7.51
CA ALA A 811 37.03 19.02 -7.54
C ALA A 811 37.60 18.47 -8.86
N GLU A 812 37.06 17.39 -9.39
CA GLU A 812 37.42 16.81 -10.68
C GLU A 812 37.15 17.79 -11.83
N GLN A 813 35.97 18.38 -11.87
CA GLN A 813 35.57 19.37 -12.89
C GLN A 813 36.48 20.62 -12.88
N GLN A 814 36.85 21.07 -11.67
CA GLN A 814 37.72 22.23 -11.49
C GLN A 814 39.21 21.89 -11.49
N GLN A 815 39.59 20.62 -11.66
CA GLN A 815 40.95 20.11 -11.58
C GLN A 815 41.66 20.43 -10.24
N SER A 816 40.88 20.47 -9.14
CA SER A 816 41.36 20.69 -7.76
C SER A 816 41.78 19.34 -7.12
N TRP A 817 42.89 18.81 -7.62
CA TRP A 817 43.35 17.45 -7.28
C TRP A 817 43.75 17.25 -5.81
N ALA A 818 44.20 18.33 -5.14
CA ALA A 818 44.56 18.24 -3.73
C ALA A 818 43.35 18.00 -2.84
N GLU A 819 42.25 18.73 -3.08
CA GLU A 819 40.98 18.61 -2.38
C GLU A 819 40.33 17.23 -2.69
N ALA A 820 40.34 16.82 -3.94
CA ALA A 820 39.87 15.52 -4.39
C ALA A 820 40.58 14.38 -3.65
N GLN A 821 41.90 14.42 -3.53
CA GLN A 821 42.71 13.43 -2.82
C GLN A 821 42.32 13.32 -1.35
N VAL A 822 42.12 14.44 -0.67
CA VAL A 822 41.78 14.49 0.76
C VAL A 822 40.40 13.85 0.99
N ILE A 823 39.41 14.23 0.17
CA ILE A 823 38.04 13.67 0.26
C ILE A 823 38.07 12.16 0.01
N LEU A 824 38.76 11.71 -1.04
CA LEU A 824 38.93 10.30 -1.36
C LEU A 824 39.56 9.49 -0.22
N GLN A 825 40.60 10.03 0.41
CA GLN A 825 41.25 9.36 1.56
C GLN A 825 40.29 9.22 2.73
N ALA A 826 39.49 10.25 3.06
CA ALA A 826 38.56 10.20 4.16
C ALA A 826 37.44 9.16 3.91
N LEU A 827 36.83 9.18 2.73
CA LEU A 827 35.85 8.22 2.31
C LEU A 827 36.42 6.78 2.29
N GLY A 828 37.61 6.61 1.74
CA GLY A 828 38.29 5.31 1.70
C GLY A 828 38.57 4.71 3.09
N GLU A 829 39.00 5.51 4.05
CA GLU A 829 39.22 5.06 5.40
C GLU A 829 37.94 4.70 6.15
N VAL A 830 36.87 5.49 5.99
CA VAL A 830 35.57 5.18 6.57
C VAL A 830 34.99 3.90 5.96
N HIS A 831 35.00 3.81 4.63
CA HIS A 831 34.48 2.61 3.94
C HIS A 831 35.25 1.36 4.34
N LYS A 832 36.54 1.44 4.49
CA LYS A 832 37.39 0.34 4.97
C LYS A 832 36.99 -0.13 6.35
N ARG A 833 36.66 0.79 7.29
CA ARG A 833 36.25 0.48 8.66
C ARG A 833 34.87 -0.14 8.74
N ILE A 834 33.91 0.31 7.94
CA ILE A 834 32.55 -0.26 7.91
C ILE A 834 32.44 -1.48 7.00
N GLY A 835 33.59 -2.03 6.54
CA GLY A 835 33.61 -3.19 5.66
C GLY A 835 33.21 -2.87 4.21
N ARG A 836 33.02 -1.62 3.82
CA ARG A 836 32.93 -1.21 2.43
C ARG A 836 34.32 -1.00 1.87
N LYS A 837 34.72 -1.68 0.77
CA LYS A 837 35.93 -1.30 0.08
C LYS A 837 35.73 0.03 -0.62
N PRO A 838 36.78 0.89 -0.68
CA PRO A 838 36.70 2.10 -1.46
C PRO A 838 36.32 1.75 -2.91
N GLU A 839 35.29 2.39 -3.38
CA GLU A 839 34.76 2.23 -4.73
C GLU A 839 35.44 3.19 -5.72
N PHE A 840 36.52 3.83 -5.28
CA PHE A 840 37.20 4.89 -6.00
C PHE A 840 38.49 4.42 -6.62
#